data_bf671a238430e342854de8e552a37e98
#
_entry.id   bf671a238430e342854de8e552a37e98
#
_cell.length_a   1.000
_cell.length_b   1.000
_cell.length_c   1.000
_cell.angle_alpha   90.00
_cell.angle_beta   90.00
_cell.angle_gamma   90.00
#
_symmetry.space_group_name_H-M   'P 1'
#
loop_
_entity.id
_entity.type
_entity.pdbx_description
1 polymer ?
#
loop_
_entity_poly.entity_id
_entity_poly.type
_entity_poly.pdbx_seq_one_letter_code
_entity_poly.pdbx_strand_id
1 'polypeptide(L)'
;MKLKKRLIGAGLTLAAAVLLAACGKSASDAKTYSSTFGADPTTFNYLLDYSGDNTAVVTNLVDGLLENDNYGNLIPALAEDWSVSKDGLTYTYKLRQDAKWFTADGEEYAPLKAQDFVTGIKYAADNKSQALDLIQNSIKGLDDYVTGANSDFSNVGVKALDDYTVQYTLTRPEPFWNSKTTNSILFPVNEEFLTSKGKEFGELKADSILYSGPYLLKEFTSKSSLEYKKNPHYYDQDKVTIERVKLAYVDGSDQDMTIRNFESGAYSSAGVYPNSSNFAKTKEKYKDNIVYSLQDATSWYYNFNVNRQAYNHTAKTSDDQKQATQAAILNKNFRQAINFAIDRTAYSAQSNGEEAAKNTLRNTLVPPTFVQVGDKTFGETVSSKLVNYGTQWSNMNLEDAQDGYFNKEKAQVQFAEAKKELEAQGVSFPIHLDLPVDQVNKTLLPKINSIKQSVESTLGAENVVIDVVQISTEDYANATFQAPTTADHDYDLNLDGWSADYQDPSTYLNPFNAEDGFYLKILGLDPSKDADKIISIGLDQYTQKLKIADAENTDVAKRYENYADAQAWLIDSSLLLPVNSNGGGASVTRVTPFTRAYSLVGIKGTGSNYKYMRLQNEVVTTAQFDEAKAKWEQERKNSVEKSQKDFEKHIK
;
A
#
# COMPACT_ATOMS: atom_id res chain seq x y z
N MET A 1 -48.28 -12.82 68.65
CA MET A 1 -48.09 -11.73 67.65
C MET A 1 -46.60 -11.32 67.56
N LYS A 2 -45.71 -12.26 67.34
CA LYS A 2 -44.22 -11.97 67.22
C LYS A 2 -43.50 -12.87 66.23
N LEU A 3 -44.19 -13.40 65.19
CA LEU A 3 -43.56 -14.30 64.20
C LEU A 3 -43.70 -13.84 62.74
N LYS A 4 -44.20 -12.62 62.44
CA LYS A 4 -44.37 -12.11 61.06
C LYS A 4 -43.42 -10.99 60.68
N LYS A 5 -42.41 -10.63 61.50
CA LYS A 5 -41.46 -9.54 61.20
C LYS A 5 -40.03 -10.01 60.81
N ARG A 6 -39.78 -11.32 60.71
CA ARG A 6 -38.42 -11.83 60.34
C ARG A 6 -38.29 -12.42 58.95
N LEU A 7 -39.37 -12.48 58.14
CA LEU A 7 -39.35 -13.00 56.78
C LEU A 7 -39.29 -11.94 55.65
N ILE A 8 -39.38 -10.66 56.04
CA ILE A 8 -39.29 -9.55 55.03
C ILE A 8 -37.84 -9.03 54.87
N GLY A 9 -36.95 -9.33 55.84
CA GLY A 9 -35.54 -8.90 55.78
C GLY A 9 -34.63 -9.79 54.94
N ALA A 10 -35.00 -11.04 54.68
CA ALA A 10 -34.17 -11.99 53.91
C ALA A 10 -34.43 -11.95 52.40
N GLY A 11 -35.59 -11.44 51.98
CA GLY A 11 -35.93 -11.33 50.55
C GLY A 11 -35.31 -10.12 49.84
N LEU A 12 -34.99 -9.04 50.57
CA LEU A 12 -34.40 -7.83 50.01
C LEU A 12 -32.87 -7.89 49.87
N THR A 13 -32.21 -8.73 50.65
CA THR A 13 -30.77 -8.96 50.55
C THR A 13 -30.37 -9.93 49.42
N LEU A 14 -31.27 -10.85 49.01
CA LEU A 14 -31.02 -11.71 47.85
C LEU A 14 -31.30 -10.99 46.51
N ALA A 15 -32.25 -10.04 46.48
CA ALA A 15 -32.51 -9.25 45.26
C ALA A 15 -31.42 -8.20 44.97
N ALA A 16 -30.76 -7.69 46.03
CA ALA A 16 -29.62 -6.76 45.86
C ALA A 16 -28.30 -7.47 45.40
N ALA A 17 -28.14 -8.77 45.77
CA ALA A 17 -26.99 -9.57 45.35
C ALA A 17 -27.10 -10.05 43.88
N VAL A 18 -28.32 -10.18 43.34
CA VAL A 18 -28.55 -10.57 41.94
C VAL A 18 -28.46 -9.36 41.01
N LEU A 19 -28.70 -8.13 41.51
CA LEU A 19 -28.54 -6.90 40.72
C LEU A 19 -27.09 -6.40 40.68
N LEU A 20 -26.22 -6.83 41.59
CA LEU A 20 -24.78 -6.54 41.56
C LEU A 20 -23.94 -7.53 40.70
N ALA A 21 -24.56 -8.69 40.36
CA ALA A 21 -23.94 -9.64 39.42
C ALA A 21 -24.26 -9.34 37.93
N ALA A 22 -25.18 -8.39 37.64
CA ALA A 22 -25.53 -7.97 36.28
C ALA A 22 -24.69 -6.79 35.74
N CYS A 23 -23.77 -6.23 36.53
CA CYS A 23 -22.72 -5.30 36.08
C CYS A 23 -21.37 -6.02 35.93
N GLY A 24 -21.39 -7.31 35.61
CA GLY A 24 -20.25 -8.04 35.13
C GLY A 24 -19.91 -7.52 33.74
N LYS A 25 -18.69 -6.99 33.56
CA LYS A 25 -18.05 -6.68 32.27
C LYS A 25 -18.57 -7.63 31.20
N SER A 26 -19.17 -7.11 30.13
CA SER A 26 -19.34 -7.87 28.90
C SER A 26 -17.95 -8.36 28.52
N ALA A 27 -17.66 -9.64 28.79
CA ALA A 27 -16.51 -10.27 28.17
C ALA A 27 -16.72 -10.03 26.68
N SER A 28 -15.78 -9.33 26.04
CA SER A 28 -15.81 -9.17 24.59
C SER A 28 -15.91 -10.58 24.02
N ASP A 29 -16.95 -10.85 23.22
CA ASP A 29 -17.07 -12.12 22.55
C ASP A 29 -15.85 -12.27 21.64
N ALA A 30 -14.88 -13.11 22.02
CA ALA A 30 -13.62 -13.32 21.29
C ALA A 30 -13.83 -13.83 19.86
N LYS A 31 -15.07 -14.07 19.47
CA LYS A 31 -15.48 -14.49 18.13
C LYS A 31 -16.07 -13.36 17.29
N THR A 32 -16.26 -12.18 17.85
CA THR A 32 -16.76 -11.01 17.13
C THR A 32 -15.70 -9.92 17.07
N TYR A 33 -15.22 -9.60 15.87
CA TYR A 33 -14.38 -8.43 15.64
C TYR A 33 -15.26 -7.22 15.32
N SER A 34 -15.07 -6.15 16.05
CA SER A 34 -15.79 -4.88 15.83
C SER A 34 -14.79 -3.74 15.66
N SER A 35 -14.97 -2.94 14.61
CA SER A 35 -14.10 -1.81 14.26
C SER A 35 -14.86 -0.78 13.43
N THR A 36 -14.13 0.03 12.66
CA THR A 36 -14.68 1.10 11.83
C THR A 36 -14.24 0.98 10.37
N PHE A 37 -14.96 1.66 9.48
CA PHE A 37 -14.54 1.95 8.11
C PHE A 37 -14.81 3.42 7.78
N GLY A 38 -14.01 4.03 6.90
CA GLY A 38 -14.03 5.49 6.66
C GLY A 38 -14.65 5.90 5.32
N ALA A 39 -14.72 4.97 4.35
CA ALA A 39 -15.32 5.21 3.06
C ALA A 39 -16.21 4.03 2.66
N ASP A 40 -17.34 4.33 2.01
CA ASP A 40 -18.21 3.30 1.45
C ASP A 40 -17.56 2.66 0.23
N PRO A 41 -17.71 1.33 0.03
CA PRO A 41 -17.44 0.74 -1.27
C PRO A 41 -18.38 1.36 -2.32
N THR A 42 -17.92 1.47 -3.54
CA THR A 42 -18.68 1.99 -4.68
C THR A 42 -19.36 0.88 -5.47
N THR A 43 -18.81 -0.33 -5.39
CA THR A 43 -19.33 -1.54 -6.06
C THR A 43 -18.79 -2.79 -5.37
N PHE A 44 -19.48 -3.92 -5.55
CA PHE A 44 -18.96 -5.26 -5.26
C PHE A 44 -18.48 -5.99 -6.51
N ASN A 45 -18.43 -5.31 -7.67
CA ASN A 45 -17.88 -5.87 -8.91
C ASN A 45 -16.35 -5.89 -8.85
N TYR A 46 -15.81 -6.91 -8.22
CA TYR A 46 -14.40 -7.10 -7.93
C TYR A 46 -13.51 -7.31 -9.17
N LEU A 47 -14.12 -7.56 -10.33
CA LEU A 47 -13.39 -7.74 -11.59
C LEU A 47 -13.19 -6.42 -12.35
N LEU A 48 -13.96 -5.38 -12.04
CA LEU A 48 -13.91 -4.10 -12.76
C LEU A 48 -13.28 -2.97 -11.97
N ASP A 49 -13.42 -2.99 -10.64
CA ASP A 49 -12.91 -1.93 -9.76
C ASP A 49 -12.07 -2.55 -8.65
N TYR A 50 -10.85 -2.04 -8.48
CA TYR A 50 -9.94 -2.52 -7.45
C TYR A 50 -9.50 -1.41 -6.49
N SER A 51 -10.29 -0.35 -6.35
CA SER A 51 -10.08 0.68 -5.33
C SER A 51 -9.98 0.06 -3.93
N GLY A 52 -9.23 0.70 -3.04
CA GLY A 52 -8.94 0.18 -1.70
C GLY A 52 -10.19 -0.15 -0.89
N ASP A 53 -11.24 0.67 -1.00
CA ASP A 53 -12.50 0.47 -0.26
C ASP A 53 -13.30 -0.74 -0.76
N ASN A 54 -13.31 -0.99 -2.09
CA ASN A 54 -13.95 -2.16 -2.67
C ASN A 54 -13.17 -3.43 -2.35
N THR A 55 -11.86 -3.43 -2.51
CA THR A 55 -11.00 -4.58 -2.27
C THR A 55 -10.95 -4.97 -0.79
N ALA A 56 -11.08 -4.02 0.14
CA ALA A 56 -11.20 -4.28 1.57
C ALA A 56 -12.45 -5.13 1.92
N VAL A 57 -13.52 -5.00 1.14
CA VAL A 57 -14.72 -5.85 1.27
C VAL A 57 -14.49 -7.20 0.62
N VAL A 58 -14.10 -7.18 -0.66
CA VAL A 58 -14.04 -8.38 -1.53
C VAL A 58 -13.03 -9.41 -1.04
N THR A 59 -11.92 -8.98 -0.42
CA THR A 59 -10.88 -9.88 0.12
C THR A 59 -11.43 -10.96 1.06
N ASN A 60 -12.58 -10.70 1.69
CA ASN A 60 -13.25 -11.61 2.62
C ASN A 60 -14.32 -12.49 1.94
N LEU A 61 -14.78 -12.11 0.76
CA LEU A 61 -15.97 -12.68 0.12
C LEU A 61 -15.63 -13.67 -1.00
N VAL A 62 -14.54 -13.43 -1.74
CA VAL A 62 -14.11 -14.25 -2.88
C VAL A 62 -12.63 -14.58 -2.75
N ASP A 63 -12.27 -15.81 -3.03
CA ASP A 63 -10.88 -16.26 -3.05
C ASP A 63 -10.29 -16.29 -4.47
N GLY A 64 -8.95 -16.13 -4.53
CA GLY A 64 -8.14 -16.33 -5.72
C GLY A 64 -7.43 -17.68 -5.74
N LEU A 65 -6.52 -17.86 -6.70
CA LEU A 65 -5.71 -19.08 -6.84
C LEU A 65 -4.80 -19.31 -5.62
N LEU A 66 -4.11 -18.27 -5.20
CA LEU A 66 -3.20 -18.24 -4.05
C LEU A 66 -3.62 -17.17 -3.06
N GLU A 67 -3.12 -17.27 -1.84
CA GLU A 67 -3.28 -16.28 -0.78
C GLU A 67 -1.96 -16.08 -0.02
N ASN A 68 -1.94 -15.16 0.94
CA ASN A 68 -0.76 -14.93 1.76
C ASN A 68 -0.92 -15.51 3.16
N ASP A 69 0.17 -16.10 3.69
CA ASP A 69 0.27 -16.45 5.11
C ASP A 69 0.60 -15.22 5.97
N ASN A 70 0.81 -15.42 7.26
CA ASN A 70 1.16 -14.35 8.18
C ASN A 70 2.61 -13.85 8.05
N TYR A 71 3.45 -14.48 7.24
CA TYR A 71 4.83 -14.07 6.95
C TYR A 71 4.98 -13.38 5.58
N GLY A 72 3.94 -13.43 4.76
CA GLY A 72 3.93 -12.85 3.41
C GLY A 72 4.23 -13.84 2.30
N ASN A 73 4.36 -15.13 2.62
CA ASN A 73 4.54 -16.14 1.58
C ASN A 73 3.21 -16.40 0.86
N LEU A 74 3.32 -16.73 -0.43
CA LEU A 74 2.20 -17.22 -1.22
C LEU A 74 1.96 -18.69 -0.88
N ILE A 75 0.74 -19.00 -0.50
CA ILE A 75 0.29 -20.33 -0.13
C ILE A 75 -0.95 -20.74 -0.95
N PRO A 76 -1.24 -22.03 -1.08
CA PRO A 76 -2.44 -22.53 -1.72
C PRO A 76 -3.74 -21.95 -1.15
N ALA A 77 -4.67 -21.55 -2.06
CA ALA A 77 -6.04 -21.15 -1.74
C ALA A 77 -7.02 -21.98 -2.59
N LEU A 78 -7.63 -21.44 -3.66
CA LEU A 78 -8.44 -22.23 -4.60
C LEU A 78 -7.58 -23.21 -5.42
N ALA A 79 -6.32 -22.89 -5.69
CA ALA A 79 -5.36 -23.85 -6.19
C ALA A 79 -4.75 -24.66 -5.04
N GLU A 80 -4.77 -25.97 -5.10
CA GLU A 80 -4.08 -26.85 -4.15
C GLU A 80 -2.61 -27.09 -4.52
N ASP A 81 -2.28 -26.95 -5.82
CA ASP A 81 -0.91 -27.10 -6.37
C ASP A 81 -0.77 -26.29 -7.65
N TRP A 82 0.45 -25.97 -8.02
CA TRP A 82 0.76 -25.24 -9.24
C TRP A 82 2.12 -25.62 -9.81
N SER A 83 2.36 -25.28 -11.08
CA SER A 83 3.67 -25.44 -11.72
C SER A 83 3.90 -24.32 -12.73
N VAL A 84 5.19 -24.06 -13.00
CA VAL A 84 5.63 -23.15 -14.06
C VAL A 84 6.57 -23.91 -15.00
N SER A 85 6.45 -23.65 -16.31
CA SER A 85 7.36 -24.20 -17.31
C SER A 85 8.79 -23.65 -17.16
N LYS A 86 9.79 -24.40 -17.61
CA LYS A 86 11.22 -24.02 -17.52
C LYS A 86 11.54 -22.66 -18.16
N ASP A 87 10.80 -22.27 -19.18
CA ASP A 87 10.92 -20.97 -19.83
C ASP A 87 10.20 -19.84 -19.08
N GLY A 88 9.54 -20.14 -17.97
CA GLY A 88 8.81 -19.17 -17.17
C GLY A 88 7.53 -18.61 -17.79
N LEU A 89 7.08 -19.18 -18.93
CA LEU A 89 5.96 -18.62 -19.70
C LEU A 89 4.61 -19.24 -19.37
N THR A 90 4.58 -20.47 -18.86
CA THR A 90 3.31 -21.20 -18.66
C THR A 90 3.14 -21.58 -17.20
N TYR A 91 2.11 -21.04 -16.57
CA TYR A 91 1.69 -21.35 -15.21
C TYR A 91 0.44 -22.23 -15.26
N THR A 92 0.47 -23.37 -14.57
CA THR A 92 -0.65 -24.31 -14.51
C THR A 92 -1.03 -24.54 -13.05
N TYR A 93 -2.29 -24.30 -12.72
CA TYR A 93 -2.84 -24.41 -11.38
C TYR A 93 -3.85 -25.56 -11.33
N LYS A 94 -3.70 -26.44 -10.33
CA LYS A 94 -4.67 -27.48 -10.00
C LYS A 94 -5.60 -26.98 -8.93
N LEU A 95 -6.88 -26.87 -9.24
CA LEU A 95 -7.89 -26.39 -8.31
C LEU A 95 -8.30 -27.50 -7.36
N ARG A 96 -8.64 -27.16 -6.14
CA ARG A 96 -9.27 -28.04 -5.17
C ARG A 96 -10.69 -28.38 -5.62
N GLN A 97 -11.11 -29.61 -5.36
CA GLN A 97 -12.42 -30.11 -5.80
C GLN A 97 -13.55 -29.84 -4.78
N ASP A 98 -13.21 -29.43 -3.57
CA ASP A 98 -14.15 -29.11 -2.48
C ASP A 98 -14.54 -27.62 -2.44
N ALA A 99 -13.97 -26.77 -3.29
CA ALA A 99 -14.35 -25.38 -3.41
C ALA A 99 -15.68 -25.23 -4.18
N LYS A 100 -16.55 -24.36 -3.63
CA LYS A 100 -17.89 -24.13 -4.18
C LYS A 100 -18.24 -22.65 -4.15
N TRP A 101 -19.20 -22.31 -4.96
CA TRP A 101 -19.92 -21.05 -4.92
C TRP A 101 -21.10 -21.13 -3.97
N PHE A 102 -21.30 -20.06 -3.19
CA PHE A 102 -22.39 -19.92 -2.23
C PHE A 102 -23.19 -18.65 -2.49
N THR A 103 -24.49 -18.68 -2.18
CA THR A 103 -25.34 -17.49 -2.13
C THR A 103 -25.05 -16.66 -0.85
N ALA A 104 -25.61 -15.45 -0.76
CA ALA A 104 -25.51 -14.62 0.45
C ALA A 104 -26.06 -15.29 1.72
N ASP A 105 -27.03 -16.20 1.57
CA ASP A 105 -27.61 -16.97 2.68
C ASP A 105 -26.73 -18.15 3.08
N GLY A 106 -25.72 -18.50 2.28
CA GLY A 106 -24.79 -19.60 2.51
C GLY A 106 -25.23 -20.93 1.91
N GLU A 107 -26.23 -20.90 1.01
CA GLU A 107 -26.63 -22.09 0.25
C GLU A 107 -25.62 -22.36 -0.86
N GLU A 108 -25.33 -23.65 -1.08
CA GLU A 108 -24.46 -24.06 -2.21
C GLU A 108 -25.14 -23.74 -3.54
N TYR A 109 -24.43 -23.00 -4.40
CA TYR A 109 -24.91 -22.63 -5.73
C TYR A 109 -24.37 -23.57 -6.82
N ALA A 110 -23.05 -23.75 -6.89
CA ALA A 110 -22.37 -24.58 -7.87
C ALA A 110 -20.96 -24.98 -7.41
N PRO A 111 -20.34 -26.05 -7.94
CA PRO A 111 -18.91 -26.28 -7.85
C PRO A 111 -18.12 -25.14 -8.50
N LEU A 112 -16.99 -24.73 -7.90
CA LEU A 112 -16.09 -23.77 -8.49
C LEU A 112 -15.16 -24.52 -9.47
N LYS A 113 -15.05 -24.02 -10.71
CA LYS A 113 -14.35 -24.67 -11.81
C LYS A 113 -13.28 -23.78 -12.46
N ALA A 114 -12.37 -24.39 -13.20
CA ALA A 114 -11.33 -23.69 -13.96
C ALA A 114 -11.90 -22.70 -14.99
N GLN A 115 -13.07 -23.03 -15.58
CA GLN A 115 -13.75 -22.13 -16.52
C GLN A 115 -14.15 -20.79 -15.88
N ASP A 116 -14.41 -20.75 -14.57
CA ASP A 116 -14.78 -19.52 -13.85
C ASP A 116 -13.67 -18.46 -13.89
N PHE A 117 -12.39 -18.89 -13.91
CA PHE A 117 -11.25 -18.00 -14.08
C PHE A 117 -11.15 -17.45 -15.51
N VAL A 118 -11.41 -18.28 -16.51
CA VAL A 118 -11.45 -17.87 -17.93
C VAL A 118 -12.56 -16.83 -18.14
N THR A 119 -13.75 -17.09 -17.57
CA THR A 119 -14.89 -16.18 -17.58
C THR A 119 -14.54 -14.85 -16.92
N GLY A 120 -13.84 -14.86 -15.77
CA GLY A 120 -13.43 -13.65 -15.06
C GLY A 120 -12.53 -12.75 -15.91
N ILE A 121 -11.48 -13.29 -16.53
CA ILE A 121 -10.58 -12.52 -17.41
C ILE A 121 -11.34 -11.97 -18.63
N LYS A 122 -12.19 -12.80 -19.25
CA LYS A 122 -12.99 -12.34 -20.40
C LYS A 122 -13.91 -11.19 -20.01
N TYR A 123 -14.61 -11.32 -18.88
CA TYR A 123 -15.51 -10.27 -18.38
C TYR A 123 -14.77 -8.96 -18.08
N ALA A 124 -13.59 -9.06 -17.42
CA ALA A 124 -12.75 -7.90 -17.13
C ALA A 124 -12.28 -7.19 -18.42
N ALA A 125 -11.88 -7.95 -19.44
CA ALA A 125 -11.45 -7.43 -20.73
C ALA A 125 -12.61 -6.77 -21.50
N ASP A 126 -13.75 -7.47 -21.62
CA ASP A 126 -14.95 -6.98 -22.35
C ASP A 126 -15.50 -5.68 -21.75
N ASN A 127 -15.37 -5.50 -20.44
CA ASN A 127 -15.88 -4.33 -19.71
C ASN A 127 -14.80 -3.30 -19.35
N LYS A 128 -13.57 -3.44 -19.88
CA LYS A 128 -12.46 -2.50 -19.68
C LYS A 128 -12.20 -2.20 -18.20
N SER A 129 -11.94 -3.27 -17.42
CA SER A 129 -11.61 -3.17 -16.01
C SER A 129 -10.52 -2.13 -15.75
N GLN A 130 -10.64 -1.40 -14.65
CA GLN A 130 -9.63 -0.43 -14.19
C GLN A 130 -8.28 -1.09 -13.82
N ALA A 131 -8.29 -2.41 -13.53
CA ALA A 131 -7.09 -3.17 -13.17
C ALA A 131 -6.46 -3.91 -14.35
N LEU A 132 -6.86 -3.64 -15.60
CA LEU A 132 -6.33 -4.32 -16.79
C LEU A 132 -4.82 -4.13 -16.97
N ASP A 133 -4.26 -2.98 -16.62
CA ASP A 133 -2.85 -2.67 -16.67
C ASP A 133 -1.99 -3.72 -15.94
N LEU A 134 -2.52 -4.31 -14.86
CA LEU A 134 -1.85 -5.37 -14.10
C LEU A 134 -1.57 -6.63 -14.93
N ILE A 135 -2.44 -6.96 -15.90
CA ILE A 135 -2.44 -8.26 -16.61
C ILE A 135 -2.43 -8.14 -18.14
N GLN A 136 -2.83 -7.01 -18.70
CA GLN A 136 -3.04 -6.82 -20.15
C GLN A 136 -1.79 -7.16 -20.96
N ASN A 137 -0.62 -6.65 -20.55
CA ASN A 137 0.65 -6.91 -21.20
C ASN A 137 1.35 -8.20 -20.72
N SER A 138 0.81 -8.86 -19.70
CA SER A 138 1.35 -10.09 -19.12
C SER A 138 0.79 -11.34 -19.78
N ILE A 139 -0.54 -11.41 -19.94
CA ILE A 139 -1.20 -12.58 -20.52
C ILE A 139 -1.13 -12.50 -22.05
N LYS A 140 -0.58 -13.54 -22.67
CA LYS A 140 -0.43 -13.63 -24.13
C LYS A 140 -1.77 -13.36 -24.85
N GLY A 141 -1.76 -12.45 -25.82
CA GLY A 141 -2.91 -12.12 -26.65
C GLY A 141 -4.02 -11.31 -25.97
N LEU A 142 -3.87 -10.97 -24.67
CA LEU A 142 -4.87 -10.17 -23.97
C LEU A 142 -4.86 -8.71 -24.43
N ASP A 143 -3.70 -8.12 -24.70
CA ASP A 143 -3.58 -6.78 -25.25
C ASP A 143 -4.26 -6.68 -26.65
N ASP A 144 -3.98 -7.63 -27.54
CA ASP A 144 -4.61 -7.71 -28.85
C ASP A 144 -6.16 -7.79 -28.73
N TYR A 145 -6.65 -8.52 -27.74
CA TYR A 145 -8.09 -8.64 -27.50
C TYR A 145 -8.70 -7.34 -26.99
N VAL A 146 -8.08 -6.72 -25.98
CA VAL A 146 -8.57 -5.48 -25.35
C VAL A 146 -8.55 -4.29 -26.31
N THR A 147 -7.51 -4.20 -27.16
CA THR A 147 -7.35 -3.14 -28.17
C THR A 147 -8.18 -3.38 -29.42
N GLY A 148 -8.74 -4.58 -29.61
CA GLY A 148 -9.53 -4.97 -30.77
C GLY A 148 -8.71 -5.40 -31.98
N ALA A 149 -7.39 -5.57 -31.84
CA ALA A 149 -6.53 -6.14 -32.88
C ALA A 149 -6.89 -7.61 -33.18
N ASN A 150 -7.39 -8.34 -32.18
CA ASN A 150 -7.94 -9.69 -32.32
C ASN A 150 -9.20 -9.83 -31.45
N SER A 151 -10.34 -10.10 -32.05
CA SER A 151 -11.62 -10.24 -31.33
C SER A 151 -11.92 -11.67 -30.84
N ASP A 152 -11.07 -12.64 -31.16
CA ASP A 152 -11.26 -14.03 -30.73
C ASP A 152 -10.57 -14.29 -29.40
N PHE A 153 -11.33 -14.34 -28.31
CA PHE A 153 -10.81 -14.57 -26.96
C PHE A 153 -10.12 -15.95 -26.80
N SER A 154 -10.39 -16.92 -27.69
CA SER A 154 -9.72 -18.22 -27.66
C SER A 154 -8.19 -18.15 -27.87
N ASN A 155 -7.71 -17.03 -28.45
CA ASN A 155 -6.29 -16.72 -28.62
C ASN A 155 -5.62 -16.14 -27.37
N VAL A 156 -6.42 -15.76 -26.34
CA VAL A 156 -5.89 -15.26 -25.08
C VAL A 156 -5.31 -16.42 -24.26
N GLY A 157 -4.17 -16.17 -23.63
CA GLY A 157 -3.38 -17.14 -22.88
C GLY A 157 -3.98 -17.57 -21.54
N VAL A 158 -5.29 -17.64 -21.38
CA VAL A 158 -5.97 -18.23 -20.22
C VAL A 158 -6.89 -19.34 -20.69
N LYS A 159 -6.75 -20.56 -20.12
CA LYS A 159 -7.48 -21.75 -20.55
C LYS A 159 -7.87 -22.65 -19.38
N ALA A 160 -9.08 -23.18 -19.38
CA ALA A 160 -9.46 -24.35 -18.61
C ALA A 160 -9.07 -25.59 -19.41
N LEU A 161 -8.10 -26.36 -18.91
CA LEU A 161 -7.66 -27.61 -19.55
C LEU A 161 -8.61 -28.76 -19.23
N ASP A 162 -9.22 -28.72 -18.06
CA ASP A 162 -10.31 -29.56 -17.57
C ASP A 162 -11.09 -28.78 -16.49
N ASP A 163 -12.04 -29.43 -15.81
CA ASP A 163 -12.88 -28.79 -14.78
C ASP A 163 -12.06 -28.18 -13.62
N TYR A 164 -10.86 -28.69 -13.33
CA TYR A 164 -10.06 -28.33 -12.17
C TYR A 164 -8.60 -27.97 -12.50
N THR A 165 -8.32 -27.69 -13.76
CA THR A 165 -6.98 -27.26 -14.18
C THR A 165 -7.06 -26.00 -15.02
N VAL A 166 -6.58 -24.87 -14.49
CA VAL A 166 -6.48 -23.59 -15.21
C VAL A 166 -5.02 -23.31 -15.57
N GLN A 167 -4.80 -22.81 -16.80
CA GLN A 167 -3.47 -22.50 -17.31
C GLN A 167 -3.41 -21.07 -17.84
N TYR A 168 -2.33 -20.38 -17.46
CA TYR A 168 -1.97 -19.06 -18.00
C TYR A 168 -0.70 -19.16 -18.84
N THR A 169 -0.71 -18.57 -20.02
CA THR A 169 0.47 -18.40 -20.86
C THR A 169 0.81 -16.91 -20.93
N LEU A 170 2.03 -16.56 -20.55
CA LEU A 170 2.50 -15.17 -20.49
C LEU A 170 3.19 -14.75 -21.79
N THR A 171 3.30 -13.44 -22.02
CA THR A 171 4.05 -12.84 -23.12
C THR A 171 5.56 -12.90 -22.91
N ARG A 172 5.98 -12.85 -21.63
CA ARG A 172 7.37 -12.89 -21.17
C ARG A 172 7.42 -13.59 -19.80
N PRO A 173 8.58 -14.11 -19.37
CA PRO A 173 8.73 -14.66 -18.04
C PRO A 173 8.51 -13.58 -16.97
N GLU A 174 7.62 -13.85 -16.02
CA GLU A 174 7.36 -12.99 -14.85
C GLU A 174 7.51 -13.86 -13.58
N PRO A 175 8.69 -13.91 -12.96
CA PRO A 175 8.92 -14.74 -11.76
C PRO A 175 8.02 -14.33 -10.57
N PHE A 176 7.44 -13.14 -10.65
CA PHE A 176 6.49 -12.58 -9.69
C PHE A 176 5.01 -12.82 -10.05
N TRP A 177 4.70 -13.54 -11.13
CA TRP A 177 3.33 -13.76 -11.61
C TRP A 177 2.37 -14.25 -10.52
N ASN A 178 2.82 -15.19 -9.69
CA ASN A 178 2.01 -15.71 -8.59
C ASN A 178 1.52 -14.63 -7.62
N SER A 179 2.27 -13.56 -7.40
CA SER A 179 1.83 -12.45 -6.55
C SER A 179 0.66 -11.68 -7.16
N LYS A 180 0.57 -11.60 -8.50
CA LYS A 180 -0.56 -11.00 -9.19
C LYS A 180 -1.87 -11.77 -8.96
N THR A 181 -1.81 -13.10 -8.74
CA THR A 181 -3.00 -13.94 -8.52
C THR A 181 -3.74 -13.63 -7.22
N THR A 182 -3.16 -12.83 -6.33
CA THR A 182 -3.82 -12.33 -5.12
C THR A 182 -4.62 -11.05 -5.35
N ASN A 183 -4.66 -10.52 -6.57
CA ASN A 183 -5.47 -9.37 -6.97
C ASN A 183 -6.81 -9.82 -7.56
N SER A 184 -7.87 -9.05 -7.29
CA SER A 184 -9.24 -9.42 -7.59
C SER A 184 -9.54 -9.58 -9.09
N ILE A 185 -8.82 -8.90 -9.98
CA ILE A 185 -9.00 -9.08 -11.44
C ILE A 185 -8.71 -10.51 -11.92
N LEU A 186 -7.89 -11.26 -11.17
CA LEU A 186 -7.58 -12.67 -11.44
C LEU A 186 -8.46 -13.66 -10.65
N PHE A 187 -9.52 -13.17 -9.99
CA PHE A 187 -10.45 -14.03 -9.27
C PHE A 187 -11.49 -14.64 -10.20
N PRO A 188 -12.03 -15.81 -9.85
CA PRO A 188 -13.03 -16.49 -10.66
C PRO A 188 -14.40 -15.82 -10.58
N VAL A 189 -15.27 -16.04 -11.57
CA VAL A 189 -16.69 -15.71 -11.55
C VAL A 189 -17.51 -16.80 -12.27
N ASN A 190 -18.62 -17.20 -11.66
CA ASN A 190 -19.51 -18.18 -12.25
C ASN A 190 -20.30 -17.56 -13.42
N GLU A 191 -20.20 -18.16 -14.61
CA GLU A 191 -20.77 -17.63 -15.85
C GLU A 191 -22.29 -17.57 -15.82
N GLU A 192 -22.96 -18.61 -15.30
CA GLU A 192 -24.41 -18.66 -15.19
C GLU A 192 -24.94 -17.55 -14.31
N PHE A 193 -24.33 -17.38 -13.13
CA PHE A 193 -24.71 -16.32 -12.20
C PHE A 193 -24.45 -14.93 -12.79
N LEU A 194 -23.27 -14.70 -13.37
CA LEU A 194 -22.89 -13.45 -14.03
C LEU A 194 -23.92 -13.08 -15.12
N THR A 195 -24.29 -14.05 -15.96
CA THR A 195 -25.28 -13.86 -17.03
C THR A 195 -26.67 -13.57 -16.45
N SER A 196 -27.07 -14.27 -15.38
CA SER A 196 -28.37 -14.07 -14.73
C SER A 196 -28.52 -12.69 -14.09
N LYS A 197 -27.44 -12.15 -13.53
CA LYS A 197 -27.41 -10.80 -12.92
C LYS A 197 -27.22 -9.70 -13.95
N GLY A 198 -26.53 -9.94 -15.03
CA GLY A 198 -26.25 -8.95 -16.06
C GLY A 198 -25.70 -7.65 -15.47
N LYS A 199 -26.40 -6.53 -15.63
CA LYS A 199 -25.97 -5.22 -15.10
C LYS A 199 -26.05 -5.09 -13.58
N GLU A 200 -26.79 -5.96 -12.90
CA GLU A 200 -26.92 -5.96 -11.44
C GLU A 200 -25.74 -6.67 -10.74
N PHE A 201 -24.85 -7.33 -11.52
CA PHE A 201 -23.66 -7.96 -10.96
C PHE A 201 -22.76 -6.94 -10.29
N GLY A 202 -22.51 -7.15 -9.00
CA GLY A 202 -21.67 -6.27 -8.19
C GLY A 202 -22.34 -4.98 -7.69
N GLU A 203 -23.67 -4.83 -7.80
CA GLU A 203 -24.37 -3.79 -7.05
C GLU A 203 -24.10 -3.92 -5.54
N LEU A 204 -24.31 -2.84 -4.79
CA LEU A 204 -24.08 -2.81 -3.33
C LEU A 204 -25.17 -3.59 -2.55
N LYS A 205 -25.40 -4.84 -2.96
CA LYS A 205 -26.36 -5.78 -2.37
C LYS A 205 -25.70 -7.14 -2.16
N ALA A 206 -26.04 -7.80 -1.08
CA ALA A 206 -25.43 -9.09 -0.75
C ALA A 206 -25.69 -10.18 -1.80
N ASP A 207 -26.83 -10.15 -2.48
CA ASP A 207 -27.21 -11.11 -3.51
C ASP A 207 -26.69 -10.77 -4.91
N SER A 208 -25.90 -9.71 -5.08
CA SER A 208 -25.36 -9.27 -6.37
C SER A 208 -24.12 -10.03 -6.82
N ILE A 209 -23.47 -10.78 -5.91
CA ILE A 209 -22.32 -11.63 -6.16
C ILE A 209 -22.51 -13.02 -5.53
N LEU A 210 -21.71 -14.01 -5.97
CA LEU A 210 -21.53 -15.27 -5.27
C LEU A 210 -20.30 -15.22 -4.39
N TYR A 211 -20.23 -16.12 -3.43
CA TYR A 211 -19.22 -16.18 -2.39
C TYR A 211 -18.40 -17.48 -2.49
N SER A 212 -17.10 -17.39 -2.45
CA SER A 212 -16.18 -18.53 -2.33
C SER A 212 -15.21 -18.38 -1.16
N GLY A 213 -15.23 -17.22 -0.50
CA GLY A 213 -14.33 -16.84 0.57
C GLY A 213 -14.78 -17.21 1.98
N PRO A 214 -13.98 -16.81 2.99
CA PRO A 214 -14.20 -17.16 4.40
C PRO A 214 -15.45 -16.53 5.02
N TYR A 215 -16.00 -15.48 4.41
CA TYR A 215 -17.16 -14.77 4.93
C TYR A 215 -18.23 -14.55 3.87
N LEU A 216 -19.47 -14.38 4.36
CA LEU A 216 -20.65 -13.95 3.61
C LEU A 216 -21.00 -12.54 4.07
N LEU A 217 -21.32 -11.64 3.13
CA LEU A 217 -21.85 -10.32 3.45
C LEU A 217 -23.26 -10.47 4.00
N LYS A 218 -23.46 -10.10 5.26
CA LYS A 218 -24.78 -10.15 5.90
C LYS A 218 -25.55 -8.85 5.66
N GLU A 219 -24.87 -7.71 5.78
CA GLU A 219 -25.49 -6.40 5.66
C GLU A 219 -24.47 -5.36 5.21
N PHE A 220 -24.90 -4.47 4.33
CA PHE A 220 -24.24 -3.21 4.05
C PHE A 220 -25.28 -2.09 4.03
N THR A 221 -25.04 -1.06 4.82
CA THR A 221 -25.84 0.18 4.83
C THR A 221 -24.87 1.36 4.68
N SER A 222 -24.98 2.08 3.56
CA SER A 222 -24.13 3.23 3.23
C SER A 222 -24.03 4.22 4.39
N LYS A 223 -22.82 4.67 4.70
CA LYS A 223 -22.48 5.58 5.80
C LYS A 223 -23.06 5.17 7.15
N SER A 224 -23.18 3.87 7.39
CA SER A 224 -23.72 3.31 8.63
C SER A 224 -22.98 2.06 9.08
N SER A 225 -23.16 0.94 8.38
CA SER A 225 -22.67 -0.36 8.85
C SER A 225 -22.31 -1.31 7.72
N LEU A 226 -21.37 -2.20 8.02
CA LEU A 226 -21.02 -3.35 7.20
C LEU A 226 -20.80 -4.54 8.12
N GLU A 227 -21.52 -5.66 7.89
CA GLU A 227 -21.45 -6.86 8.71
C GLU A 227 -21.17 -8.10 7.84
N TYR A 228 -20.19 -8.90 8.28
CA TYR A 228 -19.91 -10.22 7.72
C TYR A 228 -20.24 -11.30 8.75
N LYS A 229 -20.67 -12.46 8.25
CA LYS A 229 -20.74 -13.72 9.02
C LYS A 229 -19.79 -14.75 8.40
N LYS A 230 -19.17 -15.58 9.23
CA LYS A 230 -18.36 -16.71 8.79
C LYS A 230 -19.17 -17.58 7.83
N ASN A 231 -18.56 -17.98 6.71
CA ASN A 231 -19.10 -18.99 5.82
C ASN A 231 -18.91 -20.39 6.44
N PRO A 232 -19.97 -21.08 6.87
CA PRO A 232 -19.83 -22.37 7.55
C PRO A 232 -19.42 -23.50 6.62
N HIS A 233 -19.50 -23.29 5.30
CA HIS A 233 -19.17 -24.25 4.26
C HIS A 233 -17.86 -23.93 3.53
N TYR A 234 -17.13 -22.92 4.02
CA TYR A 234 -15.83 -22.56 3.47
C TYR A 234 -14.84 -23.73 3.59
N TYR A 235 -14.13 -24.03 2.51
CA TYR A 235 -13.23 -25.19 2.48
C TYR A 235 -12.13 -25.15 3.55
N ASP A 236 -11.69 -23.99 3.98
CA ASP A 236 -10.65 -23.79 5.00
C ASP A 236 -11.21 -23.18 6.29
N GLN A 237 -12.45 -23.54 6.64
CA GLN A 237 -13.20 -22.96 7.77
C GLN A 237 -12.50 -23.09 9.13
N ASP A 238 -11.64 -24.09 9.31
CA ASP A 238 -10.90 -24.31 10.55
C ASP A 238 -9.88 -23.21 10.85
N LYS A 239 -9.45 -22.47 9.81
CA LYS A 239 -8.57 -21.30 9.94
C LYS A 239 -9.33 -20.05 10.40
N VAL A 240 -10.63 -19.98 10.21
CA VAL A 240 -11.46 -18.82 10.47
C VAL A 240 -11.99 -18.88 11.92
N THR A 241 -11.40 -18.10 12.81
CA THR A 241 -11.75 -18.07 14.24
C THR A 241 -12.79 -17.00 14.58
N ILE A 242 -12.87 -15.91 13.78
CA ILE A 242 -13.84 -14.84 13.96
C ILE A 242 -15.16 -15.27 13.28
N GLU A 243 -16.25 -15.34 14.04
CA GLU A 243 -17.56 -15.72 13.52
C GLU A 243 -18.32 -14.54 12.89
N ARG A 244 -18.06 -13.34 13.41
CA ARG A 244 -18.68 -12.09 12.95
C ARG A 244 -17.68 -10.96 12.86
N VAL A 245 -17.83 -10.14 11.81
CA VAL A 245 -17.14 -8.86 11.70
C VAL A 245 -18.20 -7.78 11.61
N LYS A 246 -18.08 -6.75 12.45
CA LYS A 246 -18.98 -5.60 12.49
C LYS A 246 -18.18 -4.33 12.31
N LEU A 247 -18.44 -3.60 11.25
CA LEU A 247 -17.78 -2.33 10.98
C LEU A 247 -18.81 -1.20 11.01
N ALA A 248 -18.53 -0.15 11.77
CA ALA A 248 -19.34 1.07 11.82
C ALA A 248 -18.67 2.15 10.97
N TYR A 249 -19.47 2.91 10.23
CA TYR A 249 -18.96 4.04 9.47
C TYR A 249 -18.51 5.17 10.40
N VAL A 250 -17.37 5.79 10.05
CA VAL A 250 -16.85 7.00 10.72
C VAL A 250 -16.31 7.96 9.67
N ASP A 251 -16.67 9.21 9.78
CA ASP A 251 -16.21 10.28 8.89
C ASP A 251 -14.89 10.94 9.35
N GLY A 252 -14.29 10.44 10.45
CA GLY A 252 -13.04 10.97 11.01
C GLY A 252 -13.17 12.30 11.76
N SER A 253 -14.36 12.90 11.85
CA SER A 253 -14.58 14.19 12.52
C SER A 253 -14.37 14.13 14.03
N ASP A 254 -14.66 12.99 14.67
CA ASP A 254 -14.48 12.73 16.10
C ASP A 254 -13.43 11.63 16.33
N GLN A 255 -12.17 12.04 16.45
CA GLN A 255 -11.06 11.12 16.70
C GLN A 255 -11.11 10.39 18.03
N ASP A 256 -11.80 10.97 19.03
CA ASP A 256 -11.98 10.35 20.35
C ASP A 256 -13.10 9.30 20.39
N MET A 257 -13.95 9.22 19.38
CA MET A 257 -15.07 8.26 19.36
C MET A 257 -14.57 6.81 19.37
N THR A 258 -13.52 6.49 18.62
CA THR A 258 -12.99 5.13 18.52
C THR A 258 -12.48 4.63 19.88
N ILE A 259 -11.76 5.48 20.62
CA ILE A 259 -11.26 5.12 21.95
C ILE A 259 -12.39 4.97 22.97
N ARG A 260 -13.43 5.83 22.94
CA ARG A 260 -14.59 5.68 23.82
C ARG A 260 -15.33 4.36 23.57
N ASN A 261 -15.48 3.97 22.30
CA ASN A 261 -16.12 2.70 21.93
C ASN A 261 -15.26 1.48 22.28
N PHE A 262 -13.93 1.60 22.20
CA PHE A 262 -13.02 0.58 22.70
C PHE A 262 -13.13 0.40 24.22
N GLU A 263 -13.20 1.50 24.96
CA GLU A 263 -13.36 1.51 26.42
C GLU A 263 -14.67 0.89 26.89
N SER A 264 -15.75 1.11 26.15
CA SER A 264 -17.05 0.49 26.43
C SER A 264 -17.13 -1.00 26.02
N GLY A 265 -16.12 -1.51 25.31
CA GLY A 265 -16.09 -2.87 24.75
C GLY A 265 -16.83 -3.01 23.42
N ALA A 266 -17.32 -1.90 22.83
CA ALA A 266 -18.00 -1.92 21.54
C ALA A 266 -17.05 -2.19 20.36
N TYR A 267 -15.78 -1.76 20.49
CA TYR A 267 -14.76 -1.99 19.45
C TYR A 267 -13.61 -2.88 19.96
N SER A 268 -13.05 -3.67 19.06
CA SER A 268 -11.91 -4.55 19.32
C SER A 268 -10.57 -3.84 19.21
N SER A 269 -10.53 -2.69 18.53
CA SER A 269 -9.34 -1.85 18.36
C SER A 269 -9.75 -0.38 18.26
N ALA A 270 -8.84 0.52 18.64
CA ALA A 270 -9.00 1.97 18.46
C ALA A 270 -7.67 2.64 18.15
N GLY A 271 -7.67 3.58 17.21
CA GLY A 271 -6.54 4.47 16.96
C GLY A 271 -6.31 5.43 18.14
N VAL A 272 -5.04 5.77 18.37
CA VAL A 272 -4.63 6.79 19.34
C VAL A 272 -4.02 7.95 18.57
N TYR A 273 -4.74 9.06 18.50
CA TYR A 273 -4.39 10.18 17.63
C TYR A 273 -3.75 11.32 18.43
N PRO A 274 -2.50 11.75 18.09
CA PRO A 274 -1.81 12.83 18.79
C PRO A 274 -2.58 14.17 18.80
N ASN A 275 -3.39 14.41 17.78
CA ASN A 275 -4.19 15.64 17.62
C ASN A 275 -5.57 15.56 18.29
N SER A 276 -5.91 14.45 18.97
CA SER A 276 -7.19 14.34 19.68
C SER A 276 -7.18 15.10 21.00
N SER A 277 -8.34 15.63 21.40
CA SER A 277 -8.48 16.41 22.63
C SER A 277 -8.18 15.59 23.90
N ASN A 278 -8.34 14.27 23.84
CA ASN A 278 -8.11 13.34 24.94
C ASN A 278 -6.77 12.59 24.87
N PHE A 279 -5.88 12.97 23.94
CA PHE A 279 -4.63 12.25 23.71
C PHE A 279 -3.81 12.00 25.00
N ALA A 280 -3.56 13.05 25.77
CA ALA A 280 -2.77 12.95 27.01
C ALA A 280 -3.38 11.97 28.02
N LYS A 281 -4.72 12.01 28.18
CA LYS A 281 -5.45 11.12 29.07
C LYS A 281 -5.44 9.66 28.56
N THR A 282 -5.64 9.48 27.25
CA THR A 282 -5.59 8.16 26.61
C THR A 282 -4.20 7.55 26.74
N LYS A 283 -3.17 8.34 26.47
CA LYS A 283 -1.78 7.91 26.58
C LYS A 283 -1.42 7.47 28.02
N GLU A 284 -1.79 8.25 29.05
CA GLU A 284 -1.53 7.88 30.44
C GLU A 284 -2.30 6.59 30.82
N LYS A 285 -3.56 6.46 30.38
CA LYS A 285 -4.38 5.28 30.71
C LYS A 285 -3.85 4.00 30.06
N TYR A 286 -3.35 4.09 28.85
CA TYR A 286 -2.91 2.95 28.02
C TYR A 286 -1.40 2.93 27.79
N LYS A 287 -0.60 3.59 28.63
CA LYS A 287 0.85 3.69 28.47
C LYS A 287 1.57 2.36 28.22
N ASP A 288 1.06 1.27 28.79
CA ASP A 288 1.62 -0.07 28.66
C ASP A 288 0.88 -0.91 27.58
N ASN A 289 -0.05 -0.30 26.80
CA ASN A 289 -0.88 -1.00 25.82
C ASN A 289 -0.88 -0.32 24.44
N ILE A 290 -0.18 0.79 24.27
CA ILE A 290 -0.06 1.43 22.95
C ILE A 290 0.88 0.58 22.10
N VAL A 291 0.40 0.20 20.93
CA VAL A 291 1.15 -0.55 19.90
C VAL A 291 1.15 0.22 18.59
N TYR A 292 2.18 0.01 17.78
CA TYR A 292 2.33 0.68 16.49
C TYR A 292 2.22 -0.32 15.35
N SER A 293 1.37 -0.02 14.36
CA SER A 293 1.21 -0.87 13.19
C SER A 293 2.50 -0.94 12.36
N LEU A 294 2.64 -2.01 11.57
CA LEU A 294 3.69 -2.07 10.56
C LEU A 294 3.47 -1.00 9.48
N GLN A 295 4.54 -0.62 8.81
CA GLN A 295 4.48 0.17 7.58
C GLN A 295 3.90 -0.67 6.43
N ASP A 296 3.20 -0.02 5.49
CA ASP A 296 2.68 -0.67 4.29
C ASP A 296 3.65 -0.52 3.08
N ALA A 297 3.16 -0.91 1.91
CA ALA A 297 3.90 -0.84 0.67
C ALA A 297 4.05 0.58 0.09
N THR A 298 3.25 1.55 0.56
CA THR A 298 3.24 2.89 -0.02
C THR A 298 4.52 3.64 0.29
N SER A 299 5.15 4.19 -0.71
CA SER A 299 6.28 5.11 -0.56
C SER A 299 5.84 6.50 -1.02
N TRP A 300 5.80 7.45 -0.07
CA TRP A 300 5.58 8.86 -0.35
C TRP A 300 6.91 9.56 -0.53
N TYR A 301 7.01 10.41 -1.56
CA TYR A 301 8.23 11.13 -1.92
C TYR A 301 7.89 12.51 -2.47
N TYR A 302 8.82 13.44 -2.32
CA TYR A 302 8.79 14.68 -3.11
C TYR A 302 9.52 14.45 -4.42
N ASN A 303 8.97 14.96 -5.52
CA ASN A 303 9.58 14.92 -6.85
C ASN A 303 9.86 16.34 -7.35
N PHE A 304 10.96 16.51 -8.07
CA PHE A 304 11.25 17.74 -8.80
C PHE A 304 10.64 17.70 -10.19
N ASN A 305 10.02 18.81 -10.61
CA ASN A 305 9.64 19.03 -12.00
C ASN A 305 10.85 19.66 -12.75
N VAL A 306 11.58 18.82 -13.49
CA VAL A 306 12.79 19.23 -14.22
C VAL A 306 12.52 19.98 -15.52
N ASN A 307 11.24 20.08 -15.91
CA ASN A 307 10.81 20.69 -17.18
C ASN A 307 9.50 21.46 -17.05
N ARG A 308 9.31 22.19 -15.95
CA ARG A 308 8.10 22.96 -15.69
C ARG A 308 7.80 23.94 -16.81
N GLN A 309 6.55 23.91 -17.32
CA GLN A 309 6.06 24.78 -18.39
C GLN A 309 4.89 25.65 -17.93
N ALA A 310 4.07 25.18 -16.96
CA ALA A 310 2.97 25.93 -16.38
C ALA A 310 3.43 26.75 -15.15
N TYR A 311 2.96 28.00 -15.06
CA TYR A 311 3.26 28.93 -13.96
C TYR A 311 2.00 29.72 -13.54
N ASN A 312 0.82 29.08 -13.58
CA ASN A 312 -0.44 29.70 -13.15
C ASN A 312 -0.47 29.88 -11.62
N HIS A 313 0.18 28.96 -10.91
CA HIS A 313 0.28 28.93 -9.45
C HIS A 313 1.73 29.07 -9.01
N THR A 314 2.28 30.28 -9.09
CA THR A 314 3.68 30.54 -8.77
C THR A 314 3.84 31.78 -7.89
N ALA A 315 4.79 31.72 -6.96
CA ALA A 315 5.24 32.90 -6.19
C ALA A 315 6.33 33.69 -6.92
N LYS A 316 6.86 33.19 -8.03
CA LYS A 316 7.90 33.86 -8.83
C LYS A 316 7.33 35.08 -9.53
N THR A 317 8.09 36.17 -9.50
CA THR A 317 7.66 37.49 -10.01
C THR A 317 8.36 37.88 -11.30
N SER A 318 9.35 37.11 -11.76
CA SER A 318 10.10 37.37 -12.99
C SER A 318 10.50 36.11 -13.73
N ASP A 319 10.78 36.24 -15.02
CA ASP A 319 11.29 35.14 -15.82
C ASP A 319 12.71 34.73 -15.41
N ASP A 320 13.51 35.68 -14.88
CA ASP A 320 14.84 35.36 -14.33
C ASP A 320 14.73 34.37 -13.14
N GLN A 321 13.75 34.55 -12.26
CA GLN A 321 13.51 33.60 -11.16
C GLN A 321 13.06 32.22 -11.68
N LYS A 322 12.23 32.15 -12.72
CA LYS A 322 11.83 30.90 -13.34
C LYS A 322 13.03 30.17 -13.94
N GLN A 323 13.88 30.88 -14.69
CA GLN A 323 15.09 30.33 -15.31
C GLN A 323 16.12 29.91 -14.24
N ALA A 324 16.31 30.71 -13.20
CA ALA A 324 17.20 30.38 -12.09
C ALA A 324 16.77 29.09 -11.39
N THR A 325 15.48 28.94 -11.12
CA THR A 325 14.92 27.75 -10.50
C THR A 325 15.08 26.52 -11.40
N GLN A 326 14.81 26.66 -12.70
CA GLN A 326 14.96 25.55 -13.64
C GLN A 326 16.42 25.10 -13.76
N ALA A 327 17.37 26.03 -13.83
CA ALA A 327 18.80 25.71 -13.82
C ALA A 327 19.22 24.99 -12.52
N ALA A 328 18.72 25.47 -11.37
CA ALA A 328 19.02 24.85 -10.09
C ALA A 328 18.45 23.42 -9.98
N ILE A 329 17.21 23.18 -10.40
CA ILE A 329 16.59 21.86 -10.38
C ILE A 329 17.32 20.88 -11.32
N LEU A 330 17.86 21.33 -12.44
CA LEU A 330 18.68 20.49 -13.33
C LEU A 330 20.04 20.14 -12.72
N ASN A 331 20.55 20.92 -11.78
CA ASN A 331 21.81 20.65 -11.10
C ASN A 331 21.67 19.55 -10.04
N LYS A 332 22.41 18.44 -10.20
CA LYS A 332 22.33 17.28 -9.28
C LYS A 332 22.77 17.65 -7.86
N ASN A 333 23.84 18.43 -7.70
CA ASN A 333 24.33 18.85 -6.38
C ASN A 333 23.28 19.70 -5.65
N PHE A 334 22.53 20.52 -6.36
CA PHE A 334 21.40 21.27 -5.78
C PHE A 334 20.30 20.33 -5.27
N ARG A 335 19.86 19.36 -6.05
CA ARG A 335 18.85 18.39 -5.61
C ARG A 335 19.33 17.57 -4.41
N GLN A 336 20.60 17.14 -4.40
CA GLN A 336 21.21 16.45 -3.26
C GLN A 336 21.27 17.34 -2.01
N ALA A 337 21.58 18.63 -2.17
CA ALA A 337 21.56 19.58 -1.06
C ALA A 337 20.17 19.68 -0.41
N ILE A 338 19.12 19.80 -1.23
CA ILE A 338 17.72 19.80 -0.73
C ILE A 338 17.40 18.48 -0.03
N ASN A 339 17.79 17.33 -0.61
CA ASN A 339 17.56 16.00 -0.03
C ASN A 339 18.16 15.87 1.38
N PHE A 340 19.42 16.31 1.56
CA PHE A 340 20.11 16.29 2.86
C PHE A 340 19.61 17.38 3.82
N ALA A 341 18.94 18.43 3.33
CA ALA A 341 18.43 19.52 4.16
C ALA A 341 17.04 19.24 4.77
N ILE A 342 16.29 18.27 4.23
CA ILE A 342 14.95 17.91 4.74
C ILE A 342 15.08 17.04 6.00
N ASP A 343 14.64 17.56 7.16
CA ASP A 343 14.47 16.80 8.40
C ASP A 343 13.15 16.02 8.35
N ARG A 344 13.25 14.77 7.95
CA ARG A 344 12.09 13.87 7.80
C ARG A 344 11.47 13.50 9.14
N THR A 345 12.26 13.50 10.21
CA THR A 345 11.73 13.25 11.56
C THR A 345 10.85 14.41 12.00
N ALA A 346 11.30 15.67 11.84
CA ALA A 346 10.50 16.84 12.14
C ALA A 346 9.25 16.95 11.24
N TYR A 347 9.37 16.58 9.96
CA TYR A 347 8.25 16.49 9.02
C TYR A 347 7.19 15.49 9.48
N SER A 348 7.58 14.28 9.84
CA SER A 348 6.67 13.22 10.30
C SER A 348 6.02 13.56 11.64
N ALA A 349 6.76 14.21 12.55
CA ALA A 349 6.27 14.61 13.87
C ALA A 349 5.03 15.51 13.80
N GLN A 350 4.86 16.26 12.70
CA GLN A 350 3.70 17.15 12.51
C GLN A 350 2.36 16.40 12.51
N SER A 351 2.33 15.13 12.15
CA SER A 351 1.11 14.31 12.13
C SER A 351 1.13 13.16 13.13
N ASN A 352 2.32 12.61 13.42
CA ASN A 352 2.44 11.39 14.22
C ASN A 352 2.88 11.67 15.66
N GLY A 353 3.20 12.94 16.00
CA GLY A 353 3.82 13.30 17.27
C GLY A 353 5.30 12.88 17.33
N GLU A 354 6.06 13.43 18.26
CA GLU A 354 7.51 13.21 18.35
C GLU A 354 7.89 11.74 18.59
N GLU A 355 7.11 11.02 19.42
CA GLU A 355 7.40 9.64 19.80
C GLU A 355 7.25 8.65 18.66
N ALA A 356 6.29 8.88 17.76
CA ALA A 356 6.01 8.04 16.60
C ALA A 356 6.58 8.61 15.29
N ALA A 357 7.30 9.72 15.35
CA ALA A 357 7.81 10.43 14.18
C ALA A 357 8.62 9.54 13.24
N LYS A 358 9.42 8.63 13.78
CA LYS A 358 10.26 7.74 12.98
C LYS A 358 9.51 6.56 12.40
N ASN A 359 8.39 6.15 12.99
CA ASN A 359 7.70 4.88 12.65
C ASN A 359 7.18 4.82 11.21
N THR A 360 7.02 5.96 10.54
CA THR A 360 6.56 6.02 9.15
C THR A 360 7.66 6.37 8.16
N LEU A 361 8.89 6.67 8.62
CA LEU A 361 9.95 7.12 7.72
C LEU A 361 10.38 6.02 6.76
N ARG A 362 10.55 6.41 5.50
CA ARG A 362 11.00 5.54 4.40
C ARG A 362 12.06 6.27 3.59
N ASN A 363 13.16 5.57 3.29
CA ASN A 363 14.33 6.15 2.66
C ASN A 363 14.51 5.72 1.19
N THR A 364 13.72 4.78 0.71
CA THR A 364 13.81 4.24 -0.65
C THR A 364 12.44 4.22 -1.30
N LEU A 365 12.39 4.21 -2.63
CA LEU A 365 11.13 4.05 -3.35
C LEU A 365 10.60 2.63 -3.19
N VAL A 366 11.43 1.62 -3.45
CA VAL A 366 11.14 0.23 -3.11
C VAL A 366 11.36 0.04 -1.61
N PRO A 367 10.36 -0.44 -0.82
CA PRO A 367 10.56 -0.66 0.60
C PRO A 367 11.78 -1.54 0.89
N PRO A 368 12.62 -1.23 1.90
CA PRO A 368 13.87 -1.96 2.15
C PRO A 368 13.72 -3.47 2.34
N THR A 369 12.58 -3.89 2.90
CA THR A 369 12.28 -5.32 3.16
C THR A 369 11.30 -5.91 2.15
N PHE A 370 11.07 -5.24 1.01
CA PHE A 370 10.10 -5.66 -0.01
C PHE A 370 10.47 -7.00 -0.65
N VAL A 371 11.74 -7.16 -0.99
CA VAL A 371 12.33 -8.41 -1.49
C VAL A 371 13.65 -8.69 -0.79
N GLN A 372 14.10 -9.95 -0.88
CA GLN A 372 15.36 -10.43 -0.30
C GLN A 372 16.39 -10.64 -1.42
N VAL A 373 17.65 -10.24 -1.20
CA VAL A 373 18.77 -10.45 -2.12
C VAL A 373 19.80 -11.35 -1.41
N GLY A 374 19.65 -12.65 -1.55
CA GLY A 374 20.42 -13.61 -0.76
C GLY A 374 20.09 -13.50 0.73
N ASP A 375 21.08 -13.24 1.56
CA ASP A 375 20.95 -13.05 3.01
C ASP A 375 20.69 -11.59 3.43
N LYS A 376 20.63 -10.65 2.46
CA LYS A 376 20.47 -9.21 2.68
C LYS A 376 19.06 -8.74 2.34
N THR A 377 18.63 -7.67 2.97
CA THR A 377 17.46 -6.92 2.52
C THR A 377 17.77 -6.18 1.20
N PHE A 378 16.72 -5.77 0.51
CA PHE A 378 16.88 -4.90 -0.66
C PHE A 378 17.54 -3.56 -0.26
N GLY A 379 17.16 -2.97 0.88
CA GLY A 379 17.74 -1.73 1.40
C GLY A 379 19.24 -1.83 1.70
N GLU A 380 19.70 -2.93 2.32
CA GLU A 380 21.12 -3.20 2.53
C GLU A 380 21.88 -3.32 1.21
N THR A 381 21.27 -3.96 0.22
CA THR A 381 21.86 -4.11 -1.12
C THR A 381 21.97 -2.77 -1.83
N VAL A 382 20.90 -1.94 -1.80
CA VAL A 382 20.91 -0.57 -2.34
C VAL A 382 22.00 0.26 -1.67
N SER A 383 22.11 0.23 -0.34
CA SER A 383 23.16 0.97 0.42
C SER A 383 24.56 0.59 -0.05
N SER A 384 24.80 -0.71 -0.30
CA SER A 384 26.08 -1.20 -0.80
C SER A 384 26.44 -0.75 -2.22
N LYS A 385 25.43 -0.49 -3.08
CA LYS A 385 25.62 0.04 -4.43
C LYS A 385 25.79 1.57 -4.42
N LEU A 386 25.07 2.25 -3.55
CA LEU A 386 25.02 3.71 -3.49
C LEU A 386 26.39 4.34 -3.19
N VAL A 387 27.25 3.69 -2.43
CA VAL A 387 28.60 4.18 -2.12
C VAL A 387 29.47 4.39 -3.37
N ASN A 388 29.15 3.72 -4.48
CA ASN A 388 29.88 3.87 -5.75
C ASN A 388 29.64 5.22 -6.43
N TYR A 389 28.59 5.97 -6.02
CA TYR A 389 28.23 7.27 -6.59
C TYR A 389 28.91 8.44 -5.89
N GLY A 390 29.58 8.22 -4.75
CA GLY A 390 30.35 9.26 -4.08
C GLY A 390 30.41 9.12 -2.56
N THR A 391 31.36 9.83 -1.97
CA THR A 391 31.62 9.77 -0.52
C THR A 391 30.48 10.33 0.33
N GLN A 392 29.63 11.21 -0.24
CA GLN A 392 28.43 11.73 0.41
C GLN A 392 27.47 10.62 0.83
N TRP A 393 27.52 9.46 0.15
CA TRP A 393 26.68 8.31 0.41
C TRP A 393 27.29 7.27 1.36
N SER A 394 28.50 7.53 1.87
CA SER A 394 29.14 6.60 2.83
C SER A 394 28.35 6.51 4.12
N ASN A 395 28.27 5.29 4.66
CA ASN A 395 27.62 4.96 5.93
C ASN A 395 26.11 5.34 6.00
N MET A 396 25.42 5.33 4.86
CA MET A 396 23.97 5.53 4.82
C MET A 396 23.26 4.28 5.34
N ASN A 397 22.30 4.48 6.22
CA ASN A 397 21.33 3.45 6.58
C ASN A 397 19.99 3.80 5.93
N LEU A 398 19.58 2.98 4.98
CA LEU A 398 18.36 3.18 4.19
C LEU A 398 17.17 2.34 4.68
N GLU A 399 17.33 1.65 5.81
CA GLU A 399 16.20 0.91 6.42
C GLU A 399 15.09 1.86 6.88
N ASP A 400 13.88 1.33 6.97
CA ASP A 400 12.72 2.06 7.45
C ASP A 400 12.83 2.49 8.93
N ALA A 401 11.92 3.33 9.38
CA ALA A 401 11.80 3.84 10.74
C ALA A 401 12.99 4.68 11.25
N GLN A 402 13.70 5.31 10.33
CA GLN A 402 14.77 6.26 10.63
C GLN A 402 14.97 7.27 9.51
N ASP A 403 15.55 8.44 9.79
CA ASP A 403 15.97 9.39 8.78
C ASP A 403 17.39 9.04 8.30
N GLY A 404 17.50 8.47 7.11
CA GLY A 404 18.79 8.10 6.51
C GLY A 404 19.51 9.26 5.82
N TYR A 405 18.83 10.40 5.59
CA TYR A 405 19.35 11.48 4.75
C TYR A 405 19.71 12.74 5.51
N PHE A 406 18.90 13.18 6.48
CA PHE A 406 19.07 14.49 7.10
C PHE A 406 20.48 14.70 7.63
N ASN A 407 21.21 15.62 7.04
CA ASN A 407 22.58 15.95 7.43
C ASN A 407 22.94 17.36 6.95
N LYS A 408 22.99 18.32 7.88
CA LYS A 408 23.23 19.73 7.57
C LYS A 408 24.59 19.97 6.90
N GLU A 409 25.63 19.27 7.33
CA GLU A 409 26.98 19.42 6.77
C GLU A 409 27.02 18.95 5.31
N LYS A 410 26.47 17.74 5.03
CA LYS A 410 26.37 17.23 3.65
C LYS A 410 25.54 18.16 2.78
N ALA A 411 24.41 18.68 3.27
CA ALA A 411 23.56 19.63 2.57
C ALA A 411 24.35 20.87 2.17
N GLN A 412 25.09 21.46 3.10
CA GLN A 412 25.89 22.68 2.87
C GLN A 412 27.05 22.43 1.89
N VAL A 413 27.70 21.27 1.96
CA VAL A 413 28.80 20.92 1.03
C VAL A 413 28.23 20.76 -0.39
N GLN A 414 27.15 20.02 -0.57
CA GLN A 414 26.51 19.85 -1.90
C GLN A 414 25.99 21.19 -2.43
N PHE A 415 25.41 22.03 -1.56
CA PHE A 415 24.94 23.33 -1.96
C PHE A 415 26.07 24.27 -2.38
N ALA A 416 27.22 24.26 -1.71
CA ALA A 416 28.37 25.10 -2.08
C ALA A 416 28.89 24.75 -3.49
N GLU A 417 28.96 23.46 -3.84
CA GLU A 417 29.32 23.05 -5.21
C GLU A 417 28.25 23.46 -6.21
N ALA A 418 26.95 23.22 -5.91
CA ALA A 418 25.86 23.67 -6.76
C ALA A 418 25.87 25.18 -7.01
N LYS A 419 26.07 25.98 -5.94
CA LYS A 419 26.10 27.44 -6.01
C LYS A 419 27.21 27.92 -6.94
N LYS A 420 28.42 27.39 -6.78
CA LYS A 420 29.58 27.69 -7.65
C LYS A 420 29.28 27.43 -9.12
N GLU A 421 28.66 26.27 -9.44
CA GLU A 421 28.30 25.90 -10.81
C GLU A 421 27.20 26.79 -11.38
N LEU A 422 26.18 27.15 -10.56
CA LEU A 422 25.06 27.99 -10.96
C LEU A 422 25.48 29.47 -11.13
N GLU A 423 26.32 30.01 -10.23
CA GLU A 423 26.88 31.36 -10.38
C GLU A 423 27.74 31.47 -11.67
N ALA A 424 28.49 30.42 -12.02
CA ALA A 424 29.24 30.39 -13.29
C ALA A 424 28.33 30.42 -14.54
N GLN A 425 27.07 30.01 -14.41
CA GLN A 425 26.02 30.08 -15.44
C GLN A 425 25.24 31.43 -15.38
N GLY A 426 25.56 32.33 -14.45
CA GLY A 426 24.87 33.60 -14.26
C GLY A 426 23.54 33.51 -13.50
N VAL A 427 23.32 32.41 -12.77
CA VAL A 427 22.10 32.21 -11.97
C VAL A 427 22.14 33.12 -10.74
N SER A 428 21.03 33.83 -10.48
CA SER A 428 20.85 34.68 -9.32
C SER A 428 20.17 33.95 -8.17
N PHE A 429 20.48 34.32 -6.94
CA PHE A 429 19.89 33.79 -5.70
C PHE A 429 19.01 34.84 -5.01
N PRO A 430 18.01 34.46 -4.17
CA PRO A 430 17.67 33.06 -3.83
C PRO A 430 16.98 32.30 -4.96
N ILE A 431 17.12 30.96 -4.93
CA ILE A 431 16.33 30.05 -5.74
C ILE A 431 14.96 29.87 -5.09
N HIS A 432 13.90 30.10 -5.83
CA HIS A 432 12.50 29.99 -5.38
C HIS A 432 11.89 28.65 -5.84
N LEU A 433 11.50 27.77 -4.91
CA LEU A 433 10.84 26.50 -5.18
C LEU A 433 9.37 26.57 -4.79
N ASP A 434 8.47 26.62 -5.79
CA ASP A 434 7.03 26.53 -5.56
C ASP A 434 6.65 25.10 -5.16
N LEU A 435 5.99 24.99 -4.00
CA LEU A 435 5.47 23.74 -3.46
C LEU A 435 3.97 23.91 -3.19
N PRO A 436 3.09 23.40 -4.08
CA PRO A 436 1.66 23.56 -3.95
C PRO A 436 1.10 22.73 -2.80
N VAL A 437 0.03 23.21 -2.20
CA VAL A 437 -0.75 22.50 -1.19
C VAL A 437 -2.23 22.87 -1.30
N ASP A 438 -3.09 21.85 -1.19
CA ASP A 438 -4.52 22.08 -1.05
C ASP A 438 -4.80 22.86 0.25
N GLN A 439 -5.39 24.06 0.11
CA GLN A 439 -5.66 24.99 1.22
C GLN A 439 -6.54 24.39 2.34
N VAL A 440 -7.33 23.34 2.04
CA VAL A 440 -8.17 22.66 3.03
C VAL A 440 -7.47 21.47 3.71
N ASN A 441 -6.29 21.07 3.23
CA ASN A 441 -5.53 19.95 3.79
C ASN A 441 -4.75 20.37 5.04
N LYS A 442 -5.43 20.33 6.18
CA LYS A 442 -4.87 20.73 7.48
C LYS A 442 -3.74 19.82 7.98
N THR A 443 -3.60 18.62 7.42
CA THR A 443 -2.54 17.67 7.80
C THR A 443 -1.26 17.90 7.01
N LEU A 444 -1.36 18.24 5.72
CA LEU A 444 -0.20 18.39 4.85
C LEU A 444 0.49 19.76 5.05
N LEU A 445 -0.27 20.83 5.27
CA LEU A 445 0.29 22.17 5.41
C LEU A 445 1.35 22.29 6.54
N PRO A 446 1.14 21.77 7.77
CA PRO A 446 2.20 21.76 8.80
C PRO A 446 3.45 20.98 8.36
N LYS A 447 3.30 19.87 7.66
CA LYS A 447 4.41 19.08 7.13
C LYS A 447 5.24 19.86 6.11
N ILE A 448 4.59 20.53 5.17
CA ILE A 448 5.26 21.39 4.17
C ILE A 448 5.99 22.55 4.84
N ASN A 449 5.39 23.20 5.85
CA ASN A 449 6.06 24.25 6.62
C ASN A 449 7.29 23.71 7.38
N SER A 450 7.29 22.47 7.84
CA SER A 450 8.46 21.83 8.42
C SER A 450 9.60 21.64 7.40
N ILE A 451 9.28 21.26 6.14
CA ILE A 451 10.27 21.22 5.05
C ILE A 451 10.85 22.60 4.79
N LYS A 452 9.98 23.61 4.63
CA LYS A 452 10.41 25.02 4.45
C LYS A 452 11.39 25.44 5.54
N GLN A 453 11.03 25.25 6.79
CA GLN A 453 11.87 25.61 7.93
C GLN A 453 13.20 24.85 7.91
N SER A 454 13.18 23.54 7.64
CA SER A 454 14.37 22.71 7.63
C SER A 454 15.34 23.12 6.52
N VAL A 455 14.85 23.28 5.29
CA VAL A 455 15.67 23.67 4.13
C VAL A 455 16.23 25.08 4.29
N GLU A 456 15.38 26.08 4.60
CA GLU A 456 15.81 27.47 4.74
C GLU A 456 16.76 27.69 5.93
N SER A 457 16.57 26.97 7.05
CA SER A 457 17.51 27.06 8.18
C SER A 457 18.84 26.38 7.92
N THR A 458 18.88 25.39 7.03
CA THR A 458 20.10 24.63 6.70
C THR A 458 20.94 25.31 5.62
N LEU A 459 20.29 25.83 4.58
CA LEU A 459 20.95 26.39 3.40
C LEU A 459 20.99 27.93 3.38
N GLY A 460 20.19 28.59 4.21
CA GLY A 460 19.99 30.03 4.25
C GLY A 460 18.87 30.50 3.31
N ALA A 461 17.93 31.31 3.84
CA ALA A 461 16.83 31.87 3.03
C ALA A 461 17.32 32.84 1.94
N GLU A 462 18.52 33.38 2.08
CA GLU A 462 19.19 34.18 1.04
C GLU A 462 19.70 33.33 -0.14
N ASN A 463 19.69 32.02 0.00
CA ASN A 463 20.11 31.06 -1.02
C ASN A 463 18.93 30.28 -1.62
N VAL A 464 18.03 29.76 -0.77
CA VAL A 464 16.87 28.94 -1.18
C VAL A 464 15.65 29.33 -0.38
N VAL A 465 14.53 29.53 -1.06
CA VAL A 465 13.21 29.80 -0.49
C VAL A 465 12.24 28.72 -0.95
N ILE A 466 11.54 28.08 -0.01
CA ILE A 466 10.40 27.21 -0.31
C ILE A 466 9.14 28.08 -0.28
N ASP A 467 8.53 28.28 -1.43
CA ASP A 467 7.29 29.03 -1.58
C ASP A 467 6.08 28.09 -1.44
N VAL A 468 5.40 28.16 -0.30
CA VAL A 468 4.22 27.33 -0.04
C VAL A 468 3.01 27.95 -0.75
N VAL A 469 2.58 27.37 -1.85
CA VAL A 469 1.51 27.87 -2.72
C VAL A 469 0.20 27.20 -2.34
N GLN A 470 -0.61 27.90 -1.51
CA GLN A 470 -1.92 27.39 -1.09
C GLN A 470 -2.97 27.68 -2.16
N ILE A 471 -3.55 26.64 -2.74
CA ILE A 471 -4.53 26.73 -3.84
C ILE A 471 -5.79 25.92 -3.51
N SER A 472 -6.84 26.09 -4.31
CA SER A 472 -8.09 25.34 -4.13
C SER A 472 -7.87 23.83 -4.37
N THR A 473 -8.76 23.01 -3.85
CA THR A 473 -8.71 21.53 -4.09
C THR A 473 -8.72 21.19 -5.58
N GLU A 474 -9.54 21.90 -6.37
CA GLU A 474 -9.63 21.71 -7.82
C GLU A 474 -8.33 22.13 -8.52
N ASP A 475 -7.80 23.32 -8.21
CA ASP A 475 -6.56 23.81 -8.78
C ASP A 475 -5.38 22.91 -8.39
N TYR A 476 -5.35 22.42 -7.12
CA TYR A 476 -4.32 21.49 -6.66
C TYR A 476 -4.35 20.18 -7.48
N ALA A 477 -5.53 19.59 -7.66
CA ALA A 477 -5.67 18.38 -8.45
C ALA A 477 -5.21 18.59 -9.91
N ASN A 478 -5.64 19.70 -10.54
CA ASN A 478 -5.28 20.04 -11.92
C ASN A 478 -3.81 20.41 -12.10
N ALA A 479 -3.17 21.00 -11.08
CA ALA A 479 -1.75 21.32 -11.11
C ALA A 479 -0.83 20.11 -10.83
N THR A 480 -1.37 19.02 -10.29
CA THR A 480 -0.62 17.84 -9.82
C THR A 480 -1.10 16.55 -10.47
N PHE A 481 -1.75 15.65 -9.72
CA PHE A 481 -2.05 14.28 -10.12
C PHE A 481 -3.13 14.14 -11.21
N GLN A 482 -3.99 15.16 -11.42
CA GLN A 482 -4.99 15.22 -12.51
C GLN A 482 -4.57 16.16 -13.64
N ALA A 483 -3.33 16.61 -13.67
CA ALA A 483 -2.82 17.45 -14.76
C ALA A 483 -3.11 16.79 -16.13
N PRO A 484 -3.83 17.47 -17.05
CA PRO A 484 -4.26 16.87 -18.32
C PRO A 484 -3.11 16.42 -19.21
N THR A 485 -2.00 17.16 -19.17
CA THR A 485 -0.78 16.83 -19.92
C THR A 485 0.46 17.00 -19.03
N THR A 486 1.59 16.49 -19.47
CA THR A 486 2.88 16.69 -18.80
C THR A 486 3.22 18.17 -18.61
N ALA A 487 2.87 19.02 -19.57
CA ALA A 487 3.12 20.45 -19.52
C ALA A 487 2.24 21.22 -18.50
N ASP A 488 1.12 20.64 -18.07
CA ASP A 488 0.19 21.26 -17.14
C ASP A 488 0.59 21.05 -15.66
N HIS A 489 1.61 20.22 -15.36
CA HIS A 489 2.16 20.08 -14.01
C HIS A 489 2.78 21.40 -13.55
N ASP A 490 2.13 22.07 -12.60
CA ASP A 490 2.40 23.46 -12.20
C ASP A 490 3.04 23.57 -10.81
N TYR A 491 4.26 23.06 -10.69
CA TYR A 491 5.07 23.07 -9.46
C TYR A 491 6.56 22.90 -9.77
N ASP A 492 7.41 23.28 -8.83
CA ASP A 492 8.84 22.93 -8.84
C ASP A 492 9.12 21.66 -8.03
N LEU A 493 8.40 21.52 -6.90
CA LEU A 493 8.46 20.39 -6.00
C LEU A 493 7.02 19.96 -5.65
N ASN A 494 6.72 18.66 -5.66
CA ASN A 494 5.40 18.14 -5.29
C ASN A 494 5.52 16.86 -4.45
N LEU A 495 4.52 16.60 -3.60
CA LEU A 495 4.38 15.33 -2.89
C LEU A 495 3.58 14.36 -3.75
N ASP A 496 4.17 13.21 -4.01
CA ASP A 496 3.53 12.11 -4.73
C ASP A 496 3.78 10.77 -4.02
N GLY A 497 3.14 9.70 -4.45
CA GLY A 497 3.28 8.40 -3.82
C GLY A 497 2.99 7.24 -4.77
N TRP A 498 3.54 6.09 -4.43
CA TRP A 498 3.33 4.85 -5.17
C TRP A 498 3.24 3.64 -4.24
N SER A 499 2.37 2.70 -4.58
CA SER A 499 2.25 1.39 -3.91
C SER A 499 2.52 0.27 -4.90
N ALA A 500 2.98 -0.87 -4.39
CA ALA A 500 3.28 -2.02 -5.22
C ALA A 500 2.01 -2.73 -5.74
N ASP A 501 1.99 -3.05 -7.02
CA ASP A 501 0.97 -3.88 -7.66
C ASP A 501 1.29 -5.38 -7.58
N TYR A 502 2.59 -5.72 -7.60
CA TYR A 502 3.11 -7.09 -7.55
C TYR A 502 4.49 -7.14 -6.88
N GLN A 503 4.91 -8.32 -6.43
CA GLN A 503 6.12 -8.48 -5.61
C GLN A 503 7.40 -8.57 -6.45
N ASP A 504 7.75 -7.48 -7.10
CA ASP A 504 9.02 -7.29 -7.81
C ASP A 504 9.39 -5.80 -7.77
N PRO A 505 10.66 -5.42 -7.61
CA PRO A 505 11.08 -4.01 -7.57
C PRO A 505 10.69 -3.21 -8.81
N SER A 506 10.45 -3.87 -9.95
CA SER A 506 10.00 -3.22 -11.17
C SER A 506 8.69 -2.43 -10.99
N THR A 507 7.79 -2.87 -10.10
CA THR A 507 6.53 -2.16 -9.83
C THR A 507 6.74 -0.71 -9.36
N TYR A 508 7.86 -0.43 -8.68
CA TYR A 508 8.23 0.91 -8.22
C TYR A 508 9.13 1.67 -9.20
N LEU A 509 9.99 0.94 -9.92
CA LEU A 509 11.11 1.55 -10.65
C LEU A 509 10.79 1.74 -12.14
N ASN A 510 10.10 0.78 -12.77
CA ASN A 510 9.76 0.88 -14.19
C ASN A 510 8.80 2.04 -14.55
N PRO A 511 7.90 2.53 -13.66
CA PRO A 511 7.14 3.74 -13.92
C PRO A 511 7.96 4.97 -14.31
N PHE A 512 9.25 5.01 -13.95
CA PHE A 512 10.20 6.09 -14.31
C PHE A 512 11.15 5.73 -15.44
N ASN A 513 10.89 4.67 -16.21
CA ASN A 513 11.65 4.32 -17.41
C ASN A 513 11.57 5.44 -18.44
N ALA A 514 12.70 5.88 -19.01
CA ALA A 514 12.76 7.00 -19.92
C ALA A 514 12.12 6.73 -21.31
N GLU A 515 11.84 5.48 -21.65
CA GLU A 515 11.26 5.11 -22.96
C GLU A 515 9.73 5.02 -22.91
N ASP A 516 9.18 4.44 -21.84
CA ASP A 516 7.76 4.11 -21.73
C ASP A 516 7.17 4.31 -20.32
N GLY A 517 7.93 4.88 -19.39
CA GLY A 517 7.51 5.11 -18.02
C GLY A 517 6.37 6.13 -17.94
N PHE A 518 5.18 5.66 -17.58
CA PHE A 518 3.97 6.50 -17.52
C PHE A 518 4.01 7.56 -16.41
N TYR A 519 4.92 7.42 -15.46
CA TYR A 519 5.06 8.33 -14.31
C TYR A 519 6.15 9.42 -14.50
N LEU A 520 6.84 9.42 -15.64
CA LEU A 520 7.75 10.52 -16.01
C LEU A 520 7.07 11.89 -16.08
N LYS A 521 5.76 11.91 -16.32
CA LYS A 521 4.96 13.13 -16.36
C LYS A 521 5.06 13.97 -15.08
N ILE A 522 5.22 13.35 -13.91
CA ILE A 522 5.38 14.09 -12.65
C ILE A 522 6.73 14.80 -12.54
N LEU A 523 7.73 14.37 -13.33
CA LEU A 523 9.01 15.07 -13.50
C LEU A 523 8.96 16.14 -14.58
N GLY A 524 7.79 16.38 -15.20
CA GLY A 524 7.61 17.29 -16.33
C GLY A 524 8.17 16.75 -17.65
N LEU A 525 8.35 15.43 -17.78
CA LEU A 525 8.98 14.80 -18.95
C LEU A 525 7.97 13.97 -19.75
N ASP A 526 8.03 14.17 -21.08
CA ASP A 526 7.33 13.37 -22.09
C ASP A 526 8.39 12.63 -22.91
N PRO A 527 8.49 11.27 -22.81
CA PRO A 527 9.50 10.51 -23.56
C PRO A 527 9.52 10.80 -25.07
N SER A 528 8.37 11.12 -25.65
CA SER A 528 8.26 11.40 -27.08
C SER A 528 8.77 12.77 -27.51
N LYS A 529 9.00 13.71 -26.57
CA LYS A 529 9.35 15.11 -26.86
C LYS A 529 10.63 15.59 -26.20
N ASP A 530 10.95 15.05 -25.01
CA ASP A 530 11.98 15.61 -24.12
C ASP A 530 13.28 14.79 -24.09
N ALA A 531 13.62 14.07 -25.18
CA ALA A 531 14.77 13.19 -25.25
C ALA A 531 16.11 13.86 -24.83
N ASP A 532 16.35 15.10 -25.25
CA ASP A 532 17.59 15.84 -24.90
C ASP A 532 17.64 16.11 -23.38
N LYS A 533 16.51 16.44 -22.77
CA LYS A 533 16.43 16.71 -21.34
C LYS A 533 16.59 15.41 -20.51
N ILE A 534 15.97 14.33 -20.95
CA ILE A 534 16.13 12.98 -20.39
C ILE A 534 17.61 12.60 -20.33
N ILE A 535 18.34 12.79 -21.44
CA ILE A 535 19.78 12.53 -21.52
C ILE A 535 20.56 13.47 -20.59
N SER A 536 20.21 14.76 -20.57
CA SER A 536 20.93 15.76 -19.76
C SER A 536 20.92 15.50 -18.26
N ILE A 537 19.87 14.84 -17.75
CA ILE A 537 19.76 14.43 -16.34
C ILE A 537 20.15 12.97 -16.09
N GLY A 538 20.56 12.23 -17.14
CA GLY A 538 21.06 10.86 -17.07
C GLY A 538 20.00 9.77 -16.93
N LEU A 539 18.72 10.07 -17.17
CA LEU A 539 17.61 9.09 -17.08
C LEU A 539 17.73 7.95 -18.12
N ASP A 540 18.45 8.19 -19.23
CA ASP A 540 18.82 7.16 -20.19
C ASP A 540 19.70 6.06 -19.54
N GLN A 541 20.64 6.45 -18.66
CA GLN A 541 21.48 5.51 -17.91
C GLN A 541 20.64 4.70 -16.91
N TYR A 542 19.68 5.34 -16.26
CA TYR A 542 18.72 4.65 -15.40
C TYR A 542 17.93 3.59 -16.16
N THR A 543 17.40 3.95 -17.33
CA THR A 543 16.70 3.02 -18.23
C THR A 543 17.55 1.82 -18.64
N GLN A 544 18.85 2.00 -18.89
CA GLN A 544 19.73 0.87 -19.17
C GLN A 544 19.87 -0.08 -17.96
N LYS A 545 19.89 0.45 -16.74
CA LYS A 545 19.90 -0.39 -15.52
C LYS A 545 18.60 -1.17 -15.35
N LEU A 546 17.45 -0.56 -15.65
CA LEU A 546 16.16 -1.24 -15.65
C LEU A 546 16.13 -2.38 -16.69
N LYS A 547 16.60 -2.13 -17.91
CA LYS A 547 16.68 -3.16 -18.97
C LYS A 547 17.54 -4.36 -18.56
N ILE A 548 18.66 -4.12 -17.88
CA ILE A 548 19.52 -5.20 -17.36
C ILE A 548 18.78 -6.01 -16.30
N ALA A 549 18.03 -5.35 -15.42
CA ALA A 549 17.25 -6.02 -14.39
C ALA A 549 16.07 -6.79 -15.00
N ASP A 550 15.33 -6.19 -15.93
CA ASP A 550 14.19 -6.81 -16.61
C ASP A 550 14.58 -8.03 -17.44
N ALA A 551 15.77 -8.03 -18.03
CA ALA A 551 16.29 -9.15 -18.81
C ALA A 551 16.68 -10.37 -17.96
N GLU A 552 16.93 -10.18 -16.66
CA GLU A 552 17.26 -11.28 -15.74
C GLU A 552 15.96 -11.94 -15.23
N ASN A 553 15.67 -13.13 -15.76
CA ASN A 553 14.44 -13.86 -15.46
C ASN A 553 14.68 -15.26 -14.88
N THR A 554 15.95 -15.66 -14.75
CA THR A 554 16.35 -17.00 -14.31
C THR A 554 16.94 -16.99 -12.91
N ASP A 555 17.69 -15.97 -12.55
CA ASP A 555 18.25 -15.75 -11.21
C ASP A 555 17.56 -14.56 -10.56
N VAL A 556 16.57 -14.86 -9.72
CA VAL A 556 15.75 -13.84 -9.04
C VAL A 556 16.59 -12.96 -8.10
N ALA A 557 17.59 -13.53 -7.42
CA ALA A 557 18.48 -12.76 -6.56
C ALA A 557 19.33 -11.78 -7.38
N LYS A 558 19.83 -12.22 -8.53
CA LYS A 558 20.58 -11.36 -9.47
C LYS A 558 19.69 -10.28 -10.07
N ARG A 559 18.45 -10.61 -10.43
CA ARG A 559 17.44 -9.63 -10.86
C ARG A 559 17.26 -8.52 -9.83
N TYR A 560 17.06 -8.89 -8.56
CA TYR A 560 16.87 -7.92 -7.47
C TYR A 560 18.15 -7.11 -7.18
N GLU A 561 19.33 -7.72 -7.30
CA GLU A 561 20.60 -7.01 -7.22
C GLU A 561 20.74 -5.93 -8.32
N ASN A 562 20.30 -6.23 -9.54
CA ASN A 562 20.31 -5.29 -10.66
C ASN A 562 19.31 -4.14 -10.42
N TYR A 563 18.11 -4.41 -9.88
CA TYR A 563 17.19 -3.37 -9.48
C TYR A 563 17.71 -2.51 -8.33
N ALA A 564 18.47 -3.10 -7.40
CA ALA A 564 19.11 -2.33 -6.33
C ALA A 564 20.14 -1.33 -6.89
N ASP A 565 20.83 -1.66 -7.97
CA ASP A 565 21.70 -0.72 -8.69
C ASP A 565 20.92 0.42 -9.37
N ALA A 566 19.74 0.11 -9.95
CA ALA A 566 18.85 1.13 -10.50
C ALA A 566 18.30 2.06 -9.40
N GLN A 567 17.86 1.50 -8.27
CA GLN A 567 17.41 2.29 -7.10
C GLN A 567 18.53 3.17 -6.54
N ALA A 568 19.78 2.67 -6.48
CA ALA A 568 20.92 3.46 -6.03
C ALA A 568 21.20 4.66 -6.95
N TRP A 569 21.09 4.47 -8.29
CA TRP A 569 21.17 5.55 -9.24
C TRP A 569 20.08 6.60 -9.01
N LEU A 570 18.84 6.15 -8.79
CA LEU A 570 17.70 7.04 -8.56
C LEU A 570 17.89 7.88 -7.28
N ILE A 571 18.42 7.30 -6.22
CA ILE A 571 18.79 8.02 -4.99
C ILE A 571 19.89 9.04 -5.26
N ASP A 572 20.97 8.66 -5.96
CA ASP A 572 22.05 9.59 -6.30
C ASP A 572 21.58 10.75 -7.16
N SER A 573 20.64 10.51 -8.07
CA SER A 573 20.04 11.56 -8.90
C SER A 573 19.28 12.60 -8.07
N SER A 574 18.74 12.20 -6.91
CA SER A 574 17.83 12.97 -6.05
C SER A 574 16.66 13.62 -6.82
N LEU A 575 16.18 12.96 -7.88
CA LEU A 575 14.97 13.38 -8.61
C LEU A 575 13.71 13.13 -7.76
N LEU A 576 13.73 12.06 -6.96
CA LEU A 576 12.71 11.67 -6.00
C LEU A 576 13.32 11.66 -4.61
N LEU A 577 12.63 12.25 -3.66
CA LEU A 577 13.05 12.40 -2.26
C LEU A 577 12.08 11.62 -1.36
N PRO A 578 12.29 10.33 -1.10
CA PRO A 578 11.41 9.55 -0.21
C PRO A 578 11.33 10.18 1.18
N VAL A 579 10.15 10.16 1.78
CA VAL A 579 9.91 10.77 3.10
C VAL A 579 9.23 9.82 4.07
N ASN A 580 8.13 9.17 3.68
CA ASN A 580 7.39 8.28 4.58
C ASN A 580 6.60 7.21 3.82
N SER A 581 6.13 6.21 4.58
CA SER A 581 5.10 5.25 4.20
C SER A 581 3.79 5.54 4.93
N ASN A 582 2.74 4.79 4.63
CA ASN A 582 1.59 4.67 5.52
C ASN A 582 1.90 3.63 6.62
N GLY A 583 0.98 3.50 7.59
CA GLY A 583 1.18 2.65 8.76
C GLY A 583 1.89 3.40 9.89
N GLY A 584 2.55 2.68 10.78
CA GLY A 584 3.26 3.25 11.95
C GLY A 584 2.35 3.92 12.98
N GLY A 585 1.03 3.89 12.78
CA GLY A 585 0.05 4.55 13.65
C GLY A 585 -0.09 3.87 15.01
N ALA A 586 -0.30 4.68 16.06
CA ALA A 586 -0.53 4.23 17.41
C ALA A 586 -1.97 3.70 17.58
N SER A 587 -2.13 2.59 18.28
CA SER A 587 -3.44 2.01 18.58
C SER A 587 -3.44 1.21 19.88
N VAL A 588 -4.65 0.95 20.39
CA VAL A 588 -4.91 -0.04 21.43
C VAL A 588 -5.79 -1.14 20.83
N THR A 589 -5.51 -2.40 21.14
CA THR A 589 -6.16 -3.52 20.45
C THR A 589 -6.30 -4.77 21.31
N ARG A 590 -7.29 -5.60 20.98
CA ARG A 590 -7.44 -6.99 21.44
C ARG A 590 -7.12 -8.01 20.36
N VAL A 591 -6.69 -7.57 19.19
CA VAL A 591 -6.23 -8.48 18.13
C VAL A 591 -4.89 -9.07 18.52
N THR A 592 -4.81 -10.40 18.55
CA THR A 592 -3.55 -11.10 18.85
C THR A 592 -2.49 -10.73 17.79
N PRO A 593 -1.33 -10.21 18.20
CA PRO A 593 -0.32 -9.70 17.27
C PRO A 593 0.13 -10.74 16.25
N PHE A 594 0.34 -10.30 15.01
CA PHE A 594 0.91 -11.06 13.89
C PHE A 594 0.19 -12.38 13.53
N THR A 595 -1.11 -12.47 13.85
CA THR A 595 -1.93 -13.62 13.44
C THR A 595 -2.62 -13.42 12.09
N ARG A 596 -2.76 -12.18 11.61
CA ARG A 596 -3.35 -11.88 10.31
C ARG A 596 -2.43 -12.31 9.17
N ALA A 597 -3.00 -12.56 7.99
CA ALA A 597 -2.23 -12.60 6.76
C ALA A 597 -1.46 -11.29 6.58
N TYR A 598 -0.28 -11.38 5.96
CA TYR A 598 0.57 -10.23 5.69
C TYR A 598 1.00 -10.23 4.23
N SER A 599 0.92 -9.10 3.58
CA SER A 599 1.55 -8.87 2.27
C SER A 599 1.71 -7.38 2.03
N LEU A 600 2.68 -7.04 1.21
CA LEU A 600 2.85 -5.68 0.67
C LEU A 600 2.19 -5.52 -0.70
N VAL A 601 1.61 -6.59 -1.27
CA VAL A 601 0.97 -6.59 -2.59
C VAL A 601 -0.31 -7.40 -2.57
N GLY A 602 -1.19 -7.14 -3.54
CA GLY A 602 -2.46 -7.83 -3.65
C GLY A 602 -3.43 -7.51 -2.52
N ILE A 603 -4.53 -8.21 -2.46
CA ILE A 603 -5.57 -7.93 -1.46
C ILE A 603 -5.64 -8.97 -0.33
N LYS A 604 -5.03 -10.15 -0.50
CA LYS A 604 -5.16 -11.26 0.46
C LYS A 604 -4.31 -11.12 1.72
N GLY A 605 -3.30 -10.24 1.74
CA GLY A 605 -2.46 -9.94 2.91
C GLY A 605 -2.78 -8.63 3.61
N THR A 606 -3.86 -7.93 3.24
CA THR A 606 -4.22 -6.62 3.80
C THR A 606 -4.80 -6.72 5.22
N GLY A 607 -4.75 -5.60 5.95
CA GLY A 607 -5.36 -5.50 7.27
C GLY A 607 -6.88 -5.71 7.30
N SER A 608 -7.54 -5.66 6.15
CA SER A 608 -8.97 -5.92 5.99
C SER A 608 -9.31 -7.39 5.75
N ASN A 609 -8.32 -8.28 5.63
CA ASN A 609 -8.56 -9.73 5.57
C ASN A 609 -8.66 -10.30 6.99
N TYR A 610 -9.80 -10.91 7.31
CA TYR A 610 -10.12 -11.40 8.66
C TYR A 610 -9.92 -12.91 8.81
N LYS A 611 -9.56 -13.65 7.74
CA LYS A 611 -9.46 -15.14 7.73
C LYS A 611 -8.62 -15.68 8.89
N TYR A 612 -7.43 -15.17 9.08
CA TYR A 612 -6.47 -15.67 10.09
C TYR A 612 -6.47 -14.86 11.39
N MET A 613 -7.26 -13.78 11.45
CA MET A 613 -7.32 -12.93 12.63
C MET A 613 -7.75 -13.70 13.86
N ARG A 614 -7.11 -13.42 15.00
CA ARG A 614 -7.48 -13.94 16.32
C ARG A 614 -7.67 -12.80 17.30
N LEU A 615 -8.61 -12.96 18.21
CA LEU A 615 -8.87 -12.04 19.31
C LEU A 615 -8.47 -12.66 20.63
N GLN A 616 -8.03 -11.81 21.56
CA GLN A 616 -7.86 -12.14 22.97
C GLN A 616 -8.78 -11.25 23.83
N ASN A 617 -9.10 -11.70 25.04
CA ASN A 617 -9.99 -10.97 25.94
C ASN A 617 -9.33 -9.69 26.48
N GLU A 618 -8.06 -9.80 26.85
CA GLU A 618 -7.32 -8.68 27.43
C GLU A 618 -6.75 -7.77 26.33
N VAL A 619 -6.55 -6.50 26.68
CA VAL A 619 -5.87 -5.55 25.79
C VAL A 619 -4.42 -5.98 25.62
N VAL A 620 -3.94 -6.01 24.40
CA VAL A 620 -2.53 -6.31 24.08
C VAL A 620 -1.64 -5.31 24.78
N THR A 621 -0.59 -5.80 25.47
CA THR A 621 0.41 -4.91 26.06
C THR A 621 1.50 -4.58 25.04
N THR A 622 2.15 -3.42 25.19
CA THR A 622 3.29 -3.02 24.37
C THR A 622 4.39 -4.10 24.42
N ALA A 623 4.71 -4.60 25.63
CA ALA A 623 5.70 -5.67 25.78
C ALA A 623 5.31 -6.97 25.03
N GLN A 624 4.04 -7.38 25.12
CA GLN A 624 3.51 -8.55 24.39
C GLN A 624 3.64 -8.34 22.86
N PHE A 625 3.33 -7.13 22.39
CA PHE A 625 3.43 -6.80 20.97
C PHE A 625 4.87 -6.82 20.48
N ASP A 626 5.80 -6.21 21.24
CA ASP A 626 7.22 -6.11 20.87
C ASP A 626 7.90 -7.49 20.85
N GLU A 627 7.58 -8.35 21.84
CA GLU A 627 8.05 -9.74 21.86
C GLU A 627 7.51 -10.53 20.65
N ALA A 628 6.22 -10.39 20.36
CA ALA A 628 5.60 -11.04 19.22
C ALA A 628 6.17 -10.53 17.88
N LYS A 629 6.48 -9.22 17.78
CA LYS A 629 7.11 -8.60 16.61
C LYS A 629 8.51 -9.18 16.37
N ALA A 630 9.36 -9.17 17.38
CA ALA A 630 10.73 -9.69 17.27
C ALA A 630 10.74 -11.17 16.85
N LYS A 631 9.84 -11.97 17.44
CA LYS A 631 9.67 -13.37 17.07
C LYS A 631 9.19 -13.52 15.61
N TRP A 632 8.19 -12.75 15.22
CA TRP A 632 7.63 -12.77 13.87
C TRP A 632 8.68 -12.36 12.81
N GLU A 633 9.47 -11.33 13.06
CA GLU A 633 10.55 -10.88 12.16
C GLU A 633 11.58 -11.99 11.93
N GLN A 634 11.99 -12.68 13.02
CA GLN A 634 12.91 -13.82 12.93
C GLN A 634 12.33 -15.00 12.17
N GLU A 635 11.07 -15.37 12.46
CA GLU A 635 10.38 -16.49 11.81
C GLU A 635 10.09 -16.16 10.34
N ARG A 636 9.72 -14.91 10.03
CA ARG A 636 9.49 -14.44 8.68
C ARG A 636 10.73 -14.61 7.80
N LYS A 637 11.90 -14.20 8.28
CA LYS A 637 13.14 -14.38 7.52
C LYS A 637 13.35 -15.84 7.10
N ASN A 638 13.21 -16.77 8.03
CA ASN A 638 13.37 -18.19 7.78
C ASN A 638 12.27 -18.75 6.85
N SER A 639 11.04 -18.28 7.02
CA SER A 639 9.88 -18.72 6.25
C SER A 639 9.97 -18.27 4.79
N VAL A 640 10.37 -17.02 4.53
CA VAL A 640 10.56 -16.47 3.18
C VAL A 640 11.68 -17.20 2.45
N GLU A 641 12.81 -17.45 3.11
CA GLU A 641 13.92 -18.22 2.52
C GLU A 641 13.48 -19.63 2.12
N LYS A 642 12.70 -20.28 2.99
CA LYS A 642 12.14 -21.60 2.69
C LYS A 642 11.18 -21.55 1.51
N SER A 643 10.28 -20.58 1.47
CA SER A 643 9.29 -20.42 0.40
C SER A 643 9.96 -20.19 -0.96
N GLN A 644 11.04 -19.40 -1.02
CA GLN A 644 11.83 -19.22 -2.23
C GLN A 644 12.44 -20.54 -2.74
N LYS A 645 13.03 -21.34 -1.84
CA LYS A 645 13.54 -22.68 -2.19
C LYS A 645 12.44 -23.65 -2.63
N ASP A 646 11.25 -23.54 -2.04
CA ASP A 646 10.10 -24.37 -2.40
C ASP A 646 9.56 -24.00 -3.79
N PHE A 647 9.68 -22.73 -4.23
CA PHE A 647 9.30 -22.29 -5.56
C PHE A 647 10.02 -23.10 -6.67
N GLU A 648 11.31 -23.42 -6.48
CA GLU A 648 12.09 -24.20 -7.45
C GLU A 648 11.48 -25.57 -7.74
N LYS A 649 10.76 -26.17 -6.78
CA LYS A 649 10.08 -27.46 -6.93
C LYS A 649 8.88 -27.42 -7.90
N HIS A 650 8.37 -26.23 -8.13
CA HIS A 650 7.24 -26.00 -9.05
C HIS A 650 7.69 -25.77 -10.50
N ILE A 651 8.99 -25.62 -10.77
CA ILE A 651 9.55 -25.49 -12.13
C ILE A 651 9.61 -26.86 -12.79
N LYS A 652 8.90 -27.05 -13.90
CA LYS A 652 8.77 -28.34 -14.61
C LYS A 652 9.20 -28.27 -16.08
#